data_004f5cf6e0d4f881b26573762ffb7fee
#
_entry.id   004f5cf6e0d4f881b26573762ffb7fee
#
_cell.length_a   1.000
_cell.length_b   1.000
_cell.length_c   1.000
_cell.angle_alpha   90.00
_cell.angle_beta   90.00
_cell.angle_gamma   90.00
#
_symmetry.space_group_name_H-M   'P 1'
#
loop_
_entity.id
_entity.type
_entity.pdbx_description
1 polymer ?
#
loop_
_entity_poly.entity_id
_entity_poly.type
_entity_poly.pdbx_seq_one_letter_code
_entity_poly.pdbx_strand_id
1 'polypeptide(L)'
;MKQVILQMILFTCCIANLYSQQHTIWQLGRKDLSSEEFALAPDGKDKFIISGFGDNKFVFYAGENISADFPYIIPGPTAEWAGFSYWAGQCRIQLPILMKLSNVNIQDKYQCDIFIANMEYEPEMFLRLEVNGKSYDSPIKPDTKQLTYSIQPGDLKEGYNKIIMQLFNSKSLTFDAIHLNGPQQTQIEKIGDIPIISMKMADYELKQGKAKTQPLLLKTIAKKSGILKIQINQKEIFKQVEEGENIYEIPTGKIKEQSKIKVKISTEGQTVATQEFIRSTQQLRRSIDYVDQFAGSSGSRWMIGPGPWMPFGMVKLMPDNEDAHWKAGYEYNVENIMGFSHIHEWTMTGLLMIPTTGDLKIQPGTEKQPDYGYRSRINKKTETARIGYYSVDLTDYNIQAELTATTRSSLQRYTFNRAEQPRILIDFFFPAEYDWNLEDVYVKKVSDTEIEGWTLNDCRSTGYHGVQRYKLHFVMQFDKPFKTMNGWIRNKVYSQIEQLHKSNMKSQQVFTVENNSQDKLDAGIFLDFNLNTGDDVMVRTGISLVSIDNARLNLEEEIARPFGWNFDKVVTNQQDTWETLFQRVSITTDNYLLKQKFYTNLYRSISPRTIWNDVNGEWMDMNGDKALIDKPGKSIYGGDSAWGMHWTLGPFYNLLYPEYMSNWIYTYEQFYRRGGWLPNGNPGMKYFRVMIGNPALPLIVSGYQHGIRDFDSQLMYQALIHQQTATMINYPEGGQVGNESYPDYITKGYVPLYDDAWDWNSPHYQSYVSNTMEYAYQDYCAAQYFNALNKKDDFNTFMKSSDNWKNIFDPSTGYVRPRRPNGEWIENTNPYHAPGFCEGSAWQFTWYVPHDVKGLINLIGERRFIDRLNAGFATSEKVSCLHICFISMINRISSHIIS
;
A
#
# COMPACT_ATOMS: atom_id res chain seq x y z
N MET A 1 29.28 -57.09 38.06
CA MET A 1 28.44 -55.84 38.22
C MET A 1 29.24 -54.52 38.26
N LYS A 2 30.33 -54.44 39.09
CA LYS A 2 31.17 -53.19 39.10
C LYS A 2 31.85 -52.83 37.76
N GLN A 3 32.30 -53.77 36.98
CA GLN A 3 32.93 -53.51 35.68
C GLN A 3 31.92 -53.11 34.58
N VAL A 4 30.70 -53.64 34.62
CA VAL A 4 29.62 -53.29 33.70
C VAL A 4 29.11 -51.87 33.99
N ILE A 5 29.03 -51.48 35.26
CA ILE A 5 28.63 -50.12 35.68
C ILE A 5 29.72 -49.10 35.28
N LEU A 6 31.02 -49.49 35.41
CA LEU A 6 32.12 -48.59 34.99
C LEU A 6 32.18 -48.46 33.44
N GLN A 7 31.85 -49.47 32.67
CA GLN A 7 31.73 -49.38 31.22
C GLN A 7 30.50 -48.61 30.77
N MET A 8 29.35 -48.73 31.48
CA MET A 8 28.18 -47.88 31.22
C MET A 8 28.42 -46.40 31.56
N ILE A 9 29.12 -46.10 32.65
CA ILE A 9 29.49 -44.75 33.02
C ILE A 9 30.50 -44.16 32.02
N LEU A 10 31.49 -44.90 31.57
CA LEU A 10 32.41 -44.50 30.54
C LEU A 10 31.72 -44.34 29.18
N PHE A 11 30.75 -45.18 28.83
CA PHE A 11 29.96 -45.06 27.62
C PHE A 11 28.99 -43.85 27.67
N THR A 12 28.40 -43.58 28.85
CA THR A 12 27.55 -42.41 29.06
C THR A 12 28.38 -41.13 29.10
N CYS A 13 29.56 -41.10 29.66
CA CYS A 13 30.53 -40.00 29.59
C CYS A 13 31.08 -39.77 28.17
N CYS A 14 31.32 -40.84 27.38
CA CYS A 14 31.68 -40.67 25.96
C CYS A 14 30.55 -40.18 25.07
N ILE A 15 29.28 -40.56 25.38
CA ILE A 15 28.11 -40.02 24.67
C ILE A 15 27.85 -38.57 25.08
N ALA A 16 28.08 -38.18 26.34
CA ALA A 16 27.97 -36.81 26.81
C ALA A 16 29.05 -35.86 26.24
N ASN A 17 30.21 -36.39 25.80
CA ASN A 17 31.28 -35.63 25.14
C ASN A 17 31.15 -35.61 23.60
N LEU A 18 30.12 -36.25 23.02
CA LEU A 18 29.80 -36.18 21.59
C LEU A 18 28.79 -35.10 21.26
N TYR A 19 28.32 -34.29 22.24
CA TYR A 19 27.80 -32.98 21.94
C TYR A 19 29.00 -32.11 21.56
N SER A 20 29.28 -32.00 20.29
CA SER A 20 30.22 -31.07 19.67
C SER A 20 30.12 -29.74 20.41
N GLN A 21 31.20 -29.29 21.06
CA GLN A 21 31.27 -27.90 21.55
C GLN A 21 30.98 -27.00 20.35
N GLN A 22 29.85 -26.34 20.37
CA GLN A 22 29.53 -25.35 19.33
C GLN A 22 30.59 -24.26 19.41
N HIS A 23 31.28 -24.04 18.31
CA HIS A 23 32.28 -23.01 18.17
C HIS A 23 31.58 -21.73 17.65
N THR A 24 31.96 -20.57 18.16
CA THR A 24 31.49 -19.29 17.62
C THR A 24 32.20 -19.03 16.30
N ILE A 25 31.44 -19.13 15.21
CA ILE A 25 31.91 -18.89 13.83
C ILE A 25 32.08 -17.39 13.59
N TRP A 26 31.14 -16.59 14.12
CA TRP A 26 31.10 -15.16 13.98
C TRP A 26 30.38 -14.54 15.14
N GLN A 27 30.83 -13.32 15.53
CA GLN A 27 30.16 -12.52 16.55
C GLN A 27 30.14 -11.04 16.19
N LEU A 28 29.14 -10.36 16.70
CA LEU A 28 28.95 -8.92 16.65
C LEU A 28 28.62 -8.44 18.07
N GLY A 29 29.32 -7.41 18.58
CA GLY A 29 29.21 -6.99 19.96
C GLY A 29 29.96 -7.87 20.96
N ARG A 30 29.86 -7.51 22.23
CA ARG A 30 30.45 -8.22 23.38
C ARG A 30 29.35 -8.50 24.39
N LYS A 31 29.34 -9.69 24.93
CA LYS A 31 28.37 -10.09 25.95
C LYS A 31 28.74 -9.50 27.31
N ASP A 32 28.41 -8.22 27.54
CA ASP A 32 28.71 -7.49 28.77
C ASP A 32 27.52 -6.66 29.31
N LEU A 33 26.32 -6.88 28.73
CA LEU A 33 25.07 -6.17 29.01
C LEU A 33 25.12 -4.68 28.61
N SER A 34 25.98 -4.33 27.66
CA SER A 34 26.14 -2.98 27.12
C SER A 34 25.91 -3.00 25.61
N SER A 35 25.63 -1.84 25.06
CA SER A 35 25.54 -1.63 23.61
C SER A 35 26.49 -0.56 23.11
N GLU A 36 27.44 -0.10 23.94
CA GLU A 36 28.28 1.07 23.66
C GLU A 36 29.15 0.94 22.41
N GLU A 37 29.52 -0.27 21.99
CA GLU A 37 30.31 -0.50 20.78
C GLU A 37 29.53 -0.43 19.48
N PHE A 38 28.19 -0.35 19.54
CA PHE A 38 27.34 -0.28 18.35
C PHE A 38 27.14 1.16 17.89
N ALA A 39 26.78 1.31 16.62
CA ALA A 39 26.41 2.61 16.07
C ALA A 39 25.22 3.24 16.83
N LEU A 40 25.29 4.55 17.02
CA LEU A 40 24.27 5.37 17.66
C LEU A 40 24.11 5.14 19.18
N ALA A 41 24.84 4.22 19.80
CA ALA A 41 24.81 4.01 21.24
C ALA A 41 25.38 5.22 22.01
N PRO A 42 24.93 5.50 23.24
CA PRO A 42 23.79 4.86 23.91
C PRO A 42 22.43 5.51 23.61
N ASP A 43 22.37 6.76 23.11
CA ASP A 43 21.15 7.59 23.09
C ASP A 43 20.77 8.14 21.72
N GLY A 44 21.42 7.71 20.66
CA GLY A 44 21.21 8.24 19.30
C GLY A 44 20.07 7.61 18.50
N LYS A 45 19.06 7.02 19.17
CA LYS A 45 17.95 6.33 18.47
C LYS A 45 17.17 7.24 17.51
N ASP A 46 17.03 8.52 17.80
CA ASP A 46 16.43 9.54 16.95
C ASP A 46 17.15 9.75 15.62
N LYS A 47 18.42 9.36 15.54
CA LYS A 47 19.24 9.42 14.32
C LYS A 47 19.18 8.15 13.47
N PHE A 48 18.45 7.12 13.90
CA PHE A 48 18.43 5.81 13.25
C PHE A 48 18.14 5.90 11.75
N ILE A 49 17.05 6.58 11.37
CA ILE A 49 16.65 6.75 9.95
C ILE A 49 17.64 7.63 9.19
N ILE A 50 18.08 8.76 9.79
CA ILE A 50 19.03 9.70 9.15
C ILE A 50 20.39 9.02 8.90
N SER A 51 20.74 8.05 9.73
CA SER A 51 21.98 7.26 9.57
C SER A 51 21.84 6.13 8.57
N GLY A 52 20.67 5.96 7.95
CA GLY A 52 20.42 5.00 6.88
C GLY A 52 20.12 3.57 7.34
N PHE A 53 19.97 3.31 8.63
CA PHE A 53 19.69 1.95 9.13
C PHE A 53 18.28 1.43 8.80
N GLY A 54 17.35 2.29 8.40
CA GLY A 54 16.04 1.92 7.89
C GLY A 54 15.97 1.84 6.36
N ASP A 55 17.05 2.14 5.65
CA ASP A 55 17.09 2.13 4.19
C ASP A 55 17.16 0.70 3.65
N ASN A 56 16.50 0.47 2.53
CA ASN A 56 16.59 -0.80 1.77
C ASN A 56 17.99 -1.09 1.20
N LYS A 57 18.89 -0.10 1.21
CA LYS A 57 20.30 -0.25 0.83
C LYS A 57 21.18 -0.71 1.99
N PHE A 58 20.70 -0.58 3.23
CA PHE A 58 21.49 -1.02 4.37
C PHE A 58 21.70 -2.54 4.35
N VAL A 59 22.96 -2.96 4.38
CA VAL A 59 23.36 -4.36 4.54
C VAL A 59 24.62 -4.40 5.39
N PHE A 60 24.60 -5.14 6.48
CA PHE A 60 25.78 -5.39 7.28
C PHE A 60 26.57 -6.58 6.69
N TYR A 61 27.86 -6.41 6.45
CA TYR A 61 28.73 -7.41 5.84
C TYR A 61 29.55 -8.10 6.92
N ALA A 62 29.12 -9.29 7.35
CA ALA A 62 29.77 -10.03 8.42
C ALA A 62 31.20 -10.46 8.03
N GLY A 63 32.15 -10.27 8.96
CA GLY A 63 33.58 -10.50 8.73
C GLY A 63 34.33 -9.33 8.10
N GLU A 64 33.64 -8.24 7.77
CA GLU A 64 34.25 -7.00 7.23
C GLU A 64 33.81 -5.77 8.00
N ASN A 65 32.50 -5.60 8.26
CA ASN A 65 32.00 -4.54 9.11
C ASN A 65 32.29 -4.84 10.59
N ILE A 66 32.38 -3.77 11.38
CA ILE A 66 32.58 -3.84 12.84
C ILE A 66 31.29 -3.45 13.58
N SER A 67 31.24 -3.64 14.89
CA SER A 67 30.05 -3.32 15.70
C SER A 67 29.58 -1.86 15.54
N ALA A 68 30.48 -0.93 15.36
CA ALA A 68 30.14 0.47 15.10
C ALA A 68 29.44 0.75 13.74
N ASP A 69 29.36 -0.23 12.85
CA ASP A 69 28.62 -0.16 11.58
C ASP A 69 27.20 -0.72 11.68
N PHE A 70 26.81 -1.27 12.84
CA PHE A 70 25.51 -1.86 13.10
C PHE A 70 24.74 -1.08 14.18
N PRO A 71 23.44 -0.82 14.03
CA PRO A 71 22.70 -0.04 15.01
C PRO A 71 22.57 -0.78 16.34
N TYR A 72 22.72 -0.06 17.46
CA TYR A 72 22.58 -0.65 18.80
C TYR A 72 21.14 -1.10 19.11
N ILE A 73 20.15 -0.62 18.34
CA ILE A 73 18.73 -0.80 18.59
C ILE A 73 18.00 -1.18 17.30
N ILE A 74 17.00 -2.06 17.40
CA ILE A 74 16.03 -2.31 16.35
C ILE A 74 14.66 -1.78 16.77
N PRO A 75 14.02 -0.89 15.98
CA PRO A 75 12.68 -0.42 16.26
C PRO A 75 11.64 -1.48 15.92
N GLY A 76 10.61 -1.56 16.74
CA GLY A 76 9.38 -2.27 16.44
C GLY A 76 8.35 -1.37 15.77
N PRO A 77 7.18 -1.94 15.40
CA PRO A 77 6.15 -1.24 14.62
C PRO A 77 5.49 -0.05 15.35
N THR A 78 5.65 0.08 16.66
CA THR A 78 5.09 1.18 17.46
C THR A 78 6.13 2.23 17.88
N ALA A 79 7.34 2.18 17.32
CA ALA A 79 8.42 3.09 17.65
C ALA A 79 8.28 4.45 16.92
N GLU A 80 7.64 5.43 17.56
CA GLU A 80 7.42 6.76 16.97
C GLU A 80 8.74 7.49 16.60
N TRP A 81 9.79 7.31 17.39
CA TRP A 81 11.12 7.89 17.12
C TRP A 81 11.77 7.36 15.83
N ALA A 82 11.36 6.22 15.33
CA ALA A 82 11.80 5.66 14.04
C ALA A 82 11.01 6.22 12.85
N GLY A 83 10.23 7.28 13.05
CA GLY A 83 9.41 7.88 12.00
C GLY A 83 8.14 7.09 11.69
N PHE A 84 7.79 6.11 12.53
CA PHE A 84 6.53 5.40 12.43
C PHE A 84 5.45 6.20 13.14
N SER A 85 4.35 6.39 12.47
CA SER A 85 3.19 7.08 13.00
C SER A 85 2.06 6.07 13.13
N TYR A 86 1.33 6.15 14.22
CA TYR A 86 0.07 5.43 14.38
C TYR A 86 -0.86 5.63 13.17
N TRP A 87 -0.82 6.82 12.58
CA TRP A 87 -1.61 7.22 11.43
C TRP A 87 -1.09 6.69 10.09
N ALA A 88 0.19 6.32 9.99
CA ALA A 88 0.83 5.90 8.74
C ALA A 88 0.94 4.38 8.57
N GLY A 89 0.35 3.61 9.49
CA GLY A 89 0.43 2.15 9.48
C GLY A 89 1.65 1.60 10.20
N GLN A 90 1.80 0.27 10.19
CA GLN A 90 2.88 -0.44 10.88
C GLN A 90 4.04 -0.68 9.92
N CYS A 91 5.06 0.14 9.98
CA CYS A 91 6.30 -0.15 9.26
C CYS A 91 7.21 -1.01 10.15
N ARG A 92 7.83 -2.03 9.56
CA ARG A 92 8.76 -2.92 10.27
C ARG A 92 10.14 -2.83 9.64
N ILE A 93 11.13 -2.44 10.44
CA ILE A 93 12.51 -2.35 10.02
C ILE A 93 13.10 -3.75 9.88
N GLN A 94 13.84 -3.97 8.81
CA GLN A 94 14.65 -5.15 8.58
C GLN A 94 16.12 -4.79 8.72
N LEU A 95 16.85 -5.57 9.51
CA LEU A 95 18.30 -5.45 9.62
C LEU A 95 18.96 -6.66 8.94
N PRO A 96 19.35 -6.55 7.66
CA PRO A 96 20.00 -7.62 6.93
C PRO A 96 21.48 -7.72 7.24
N ILE A 97 21.93 -8.96 7.48
CA ILE A 97 23.34 -9.35 7.61
C ILE A 97 23.66 -10.28 6.45
N LEU A 98 24.61 -9.94 5.62
CA LEU A 98 25.15 -10.80 4.57
C LEU A 98 26.44 -11.43 5.08
N MET A 99 26.57 -12.72 4.98
CA MET A 99 27.78 -13.46 5.32
C MET A 99 28.16 -14.44 4.22
N LYS A 100 29.44 -14.68 4.06
CA LYS A 100 29.97 -15.73 3.19
C LYS A 100 30.62 -16.79 4.05
N LEU A 101 30.09 -18.01 3.98
CA LEU A 101 30.55 -19.15 4.76
C LEU A 101 31.26 -20.15 3.88
N SER A 102 32.31 -20.82 4.42
CA SER A 102 33.01 -21.96 3.81
C SER A 102 33.05 -23.14 4.76
N ASN A 103 33.23 -24.33 4.18
CA ASN A 103 33.22 -25.63 4.87
C ASN A 103 31.87 -25.87 5.60
N VAL A 104 30.76 -25.46 4.98
CA VAL A 104 29.43 -25.72 5.49
C VAL A 104 28.95 -27.08 5.08
N ASN A 105 28.64 -27.95 6.07
CA ASN A 105 27.92 -29.19 5.81
C ASN A 105 26.40 -28.94 6.04
N ILE A 106 25.61 -29.24 5.03
CA ILE A 106 24.14 -29.01 5.05
C ILE A 106 23.41 -29.89 6.08
N GLN A 107 24.06 -30.90 6.66
CA GLN A 107 23.50 -31.73 7.72
C GLN A 107 23.85 -31.22 9.13
N ASP A 108 24.74 -30.25 9.23
CA ASP A 108 25.18 -29.71 10.51
C ASP A 108 24.13 -28.80 11.11
N LYS A 109 24.13 -28.71 12.43
CA LYS A 109 23.25 -27.79 13.18
C LYS A 109 24.02 -26.50 13.46
N TYR A 110 23.33 -25.40 13.24
CA TYR A 110 23.80 -24.04 13.53
C TYR A 110 22.87 -23.40 14.54
N GLN A 111 23.39 -22.44 15.29
CA GLN A 111 22.65 -21.71 16.29
C GLN A 111 22.98 -20.23 16.18
N CYS A 112 21.96 -19.38 16.16
CA CYS A 112 22.13 -17.94 16.28
C CYS A 112 21.64 -17.51 17.66
N ASP A 113 22.53 -16.89 18.45
CA ASP A 113 22.20 -16.32 19.76
C ASP A 113 22.19 -14.81 19.67
N ILE A 114 21.10 -14.19 20.11
CA ILE A 114 20.95 -12.73 20.21
C ILE A 114 20.84 -12.37 21.67
N PHE A 115 21.83 -11.62 22.16
CA PHE A 115 21.88 -11.13 23.54
C PHE A 115 21.29 -9.73 23.58
N ILE A 116 20.48 -9.45 24.62
CA ILE A 116 19.67 -8.27 24.75
C ILE A 116 20.20 -7.42 25.92
N ALA A 117 20.62 -6.21 25.64
CA ALA A 117 21.01 -5.23 26.66
C ALA A 117 19.78 -4.62 27.32
N ASN A 118 18.82 -4.14 26.51
CA ASN A 118 17.57 -3.51 26.98
C ASN A 118 16.44 -3.70 25.99
N MET A 119 15.18 -3.47 26.42
CA MET A 119 14.01 -3.50 25.56
C MET A 119 12.89 -2.61 26.09
N GLU A 120 12.08 -2.08 25.22
CA GLU A 120 10.78 -1.50 25.54
C GLU A 120 9.73 -2.60 25.31
N TYR A 121 9.45 -3.38 26.39
CA TYR A 121 8.61 -4.60 26.31
C TYR A 121 7.15 -4.24 26.09
N GLU A 122 6.49 -5.01 25.21
CA GLU A 122 5.04 -5.07 25.06
C GLU A 122 4.57 -6.53 25.03
N PRO A 123 3.30 -6.83 25.43
CA PRO A 123 2.76 -8.19 25.32
C PRO A 123 2.84 -8.75 23.91
N GLU A 124 3.09 -10.04 23.79
CA GLU A 124 3.22 -10.77 22.52
C GLU A 124 4.40 -10.32 21.64
N MET A 125 5.37 -9.61 22.22
CA MET A 125 6.61 -9.23 21.56
C MET A 125 7.40 -10.48 21.12
N PHE A 126 7.89 -10.48 19.89
CA PHE A 126 8.82 -11.50 19.40
C PHE A 126 9.81 -10.92 18.40
N LEU A 127 10.97 -11.56 18.29
CA LEU A 127 11.95 -11.24 17.27
C LEU A 127 11.99 -12.38 16.25
N ARG A 128 11.79 -12.03 14.99
CA ARG A 128 11.95 -12.95 13.85
C ARG A 128 13.38 -12.90 13.33
N LEU A 129 13.96 -14.06 13.21
CA LEU A 129 15.20 -14.29 12.46
C LEU A 129 14.85 -14.99 11.16
N GLU A 130 15.12 -14.36 10.01
CA GLU A 130 15.00 -15.02 8.71
C GLU A 130 16.39 -15.46 8.22
N VAL A 131 16.55 -16.71 7.84
CA VAL A 131 17.78 -17.27 7.29
C VAL A 131 17.49 -17.77 5.88
N ASN A 132 18.03 -17.11 4.86
CA ASN A 132 17.82 -17.47 3.45
C ASN A 132 16.33 -17.65 3.06
N GLY A 133 15.41 -16.86 3.65
CA GLY A 133 13.97 -16.93 3.41
C GLY A 133 13.22 -17.95 4.28
N LYS A 134 13.86 -18.51 5.31
CA LYS A 134 13.23 -19.35 6.33
C LYS A 134 13.12 -18.58 7.63
N SER A 135 11.91 -18.43 8.16
CA SER A 135 11.63 -17.68 9.37
C SER A 135 11.70 -18.54 10.62
N TYR A 136 12.24 -17.96 11.68
CA TYR A 136 12.35 -18.51 13.04
C TYR A 136 11.88 -17.44 14.01
N ASP A 137 10.78 -17.69 14.71
CA ASP A 137 10.20 -16.74 15.65
C ASP A 137 10.57 -17.13 17.09
N SER A 138 10.99 -16.16 17.88
CA SER A 138 11.28 -16.35 19.30
C SER A 138 10.52 -15.35 20.14
N PRO A 139 9.55 -15.81 20.97
CA PRO A 139 8.80 -14.91 21.86
C PRO A 139 9.71 -14.31 22.94
N ILE A 140 9.45 -13.06 23.28
CA ILE A 140 10.20 -12.28 24.25
C ILE A 140 9.34 -12.06 25.50
N LYS A 141 9.95 -12.26 26.68
CA LYS A 141 9.35 -11.95 27.97
C LYS A 141 10.09 -10.77 28.63
N PRO A 142 9.52 -10.10 29.64
CA PRO A 142 10.14 -8.92 30.25
C PRO A 142 11.57 -9.13 30.79
N ASP A 143 11.91 -10.34 31.18
CA ASP A 143 13.21 -10.73 31.74
C ASP A 143 14.13 -11.43 30.74
N THR A 144 13.74 -11.53 29.48
CA THR A 144 14.55 -12.19 28.43
C THR A 144 15.85 -11.43 28.18
N LYS A 145 16.99 -12.09 28.37
CA LYS A 145 18.33 -11.54 28.10
C LYS A 145 19.02 -12.20 26.91
N GLN A 146 18.49 -13.31 26.42
CA GLN A 146 19.04 -14.06 25.30
C GLN A 146 17.91 -14.75 24.55
N LEU A 147 17.96 -14.67 23.21
CA LEU A 147 17.16 -15.45 22.27
C LEU A 147 18.09 -16.43 21.58
N THR A 148 17.67 -17.67 21.47
CA THR A 148 18.42 -18.75 20.84
C THR A 148 17.61 -19.33 19.68
N TYR A 149 18.15 -19.27 18.47
CA TYR A 149 17.57 -19.81 17.25
C TYR A 149 18.33 -21.04 16.78
N SER A 150 17.68 -22.18 16.81
CA SER A 150 18.23 -23.43 16.25
C SER A 150 17.95 -23.47 14.75
N ILE A 151 18.93 -23.13 13.94
CA ILE A 151 18.83 -23.11 12.47
C ILE A 151 18.80 -24.55 11.96
N GLN A 152 17.78 -24.86 11.15
CA GLN A 152 17.61 -26.23 10.65
C GLN A 152 18.70 -26.60 9.65
N PRO A 153 19.09 -27.89 9.60
CA PRO A 153 20.02 -28.39 8.60
C PRO A 153 19.62 -28.04 7.17
N GLY A 154 20.55 -27.47 6.40
CA GLY A 154 20.34 -27.03 5.03
C GLY A 154 19.82 -25.58 4.86
N ASP A 155 19.41 -24.89 5.92
CA ASP A 155 18.99 -23.48 5.82
C ASP A 155 20.19 -22.52 5.76
N LEU A 156 21.36 -22.89 6.33
CA LEU A 156 22.63 -22.28 5.98
C LEU A 156 23.36 -23.14 4.92
N LYS A 157 24.08 -22.49 4.02
CA LYS A 157 24.70 -23.12 2.87
C LYS A 157 26.14 -22.63 2.64
N GLU A 158 26.90 -23.36 1.89
CA GLU A 158 28.19 -22.94 1.37
C GLU A 158 28.04 -21.68 0.54
N GLY A 159 28.89 -20.66 0.73
CA GLY A 159 28.86 -19.39 0.05
C GLY A 159 28.00 -18.33 0.77
N TYR A 160 27.25 -17.54 0.03
CA TYR A 160 26.51 -16.39 0.58
C TYR A 160 25.23 -16.81 1.30
N ASN A 161 25.05 -16.28 2.52
CA ASN A 161 23.87 -16.42 3.35
C ASN A 161 23.38 -15.04 3.79
N LYS A 162 22.06 -14.82 3.74
CA LYS A 162 21.42 -13.59 4.21
C LYS A 162 20.61 -13.92 5.45
N ILE A 163 20.91 -13.22 6.55
CA ILE A 163 20.14 -13.25 7.79
C ILE A 163 19.45 -11.90 7.93
N ILE A 164 18.15 -11.90 8.27
CA ILE A 164 17.39 -10.68 8.49
C ILE A 164 16.78 -10.74 9.88
N MET A 165 16.91 -9.68 10.67
CA MET A 165 16.20 -9.52 11.93
C MET A 165 15.07 -8.53 11.80
N GLN A 166 13.93 -8.84 12.42
CA GLN A 166 12.73 -8.03 12.39
C GLN A 166 11.98 -8.16 13.73
N LEU A 167 11.64 -7.02 14.34
CA LEU A 167 10.94 -6.98 15.61
C LEU A 167 9.44 -6.81 15.42
N PHE A 168 8.65 -7.55 16.20
CA PHE A 168 7.19 -7.57 16.14
C PHE A 168 6.58 -7.19 17.48
N ASN A 169 5.42 -6.54 17.46
CA ASN A 169 4.59 -6.22 18.62
C ASN A 169 5.37 -5.51 19.74
N SER A 170 6.18 -4.51 19.41
CA SER A 170 7.00 -3.80 20.40
C SER A 170 7.42 -2.42 19.90
N LYS A 171 7.96 -1.60 20.81
CA LYS A 171 8.60 -0.32 20.49
C LYS A 171 10.05 -0.49 20.07
N SER A 172 10.85 -1.23 20.85
CA SER A 172 12.27 -1.41 20.52
C SER A 172 12.95 -2.53 21.30
N LEU A 173 14.07 -3.02 20.75
CA LEU A 173 15.00 -3.94 21.37
C LEU A 173 16.43 -3.46 21.14
N THR A 174 17.24 -3.44 22.19
CA THR A 174 18.66 -3.01 22.19
C THR A 174 19.56 -4.24 22.26
N PHE A 175 20.53 -4.32 21.35
CA PHE A 175 21.48 -5.42 21.27
C PHE A 175 22.63 -5.28 22.26
N ASP A 176 23.07 -6.41 22.82
CA ASP A 176 24.31 -6.59 23.56
C ASP A 176 25.33 -7.33 22.69
N ALA A 177 24.93 -8.49 22.13
CA ALA A 177 25.75 -9.23 21.17
C ALA A 177 24.91 -10.13 20.26
N ILE A 178 25.46 -10.52 19.12
CA ILE A 178 24.88 -11.51 18.19
C ILE A 178 25.96 -12.52 17.84
N HIS A 179 25.71 -13.79 18.11
CA HIS A 179 26.66 -14.88 17.82
C HIS A 179 26.07 -15.88 16.83
N LEU A 180 26.84 -16.29 15.84
CA LEU A 180 26.57 -17.48 15.03
C LEU A 180 27.50 -18.59 15.48
N ASN A 181 26.91 -19.66 15.99
CA ASN A 181 27.63 -20.84 16.50
C ASN A 181 27.37 -22.04 15.59
N GLY A 182 28.38 -22.90 15.48
CA GLY A 182 28.28 -24.12 14.67
C GLY A 182 29.55 -24.94 14.72
N PRO A 183 29.75 -25.84 13.73
CA PRO A 183 30.94 -26.70 13.64
C PRO A 183 32.24 -25.90 13.49
N GLN A 184 33.29 -26.37 14.12
CA GLN A 184 34.61 -25.71 14.12
C GLN A 184 35.23 -25.55 12.73
N GLN A 185 34.87 -26.42 11.75
CA GLN A 185 35.38 -26.33 10.38
C GLN A 185 34.74 -25.19 9.58
N THR A 186 33.52 -24.72 9.95
CA THR A 186 32.85 -23.65 9.26
C THR A 186 33.53 -22.30 9.54
N GLN A 187 33.83 -21.55 8.50
CA GLN A 187 34.54 -20.28 8.59
C GLN A 187 33.81 -19.18 7.86
N ILE A 188 33.99 -17.96 8.33
CA ILE A 188 33.50 -16.76 7.62
C ILE A 188 34.61 -16.28 6.67
N GLU A 189 34.20 -15.97 5.44
CA GLU A 189 35.10 -15.47 4.40
C GLU A 189 34.78 -14.00 4.07
N LYS A 190 35.77 -13.32 3.49
CA LYS A 190 35.56 -11.96 2.97
C LYS A 190 34.53 -11.94 1.85
N ILE A 191 33.71 -10.92 1.88
CA ILE A 191 32.71 -10.63 0.88
C ILE A 191 33.33 -9.67 -0.13
N GLY A 192 33.39 -10.05 -1.42
CA GLY A 192 33.89 -9.17 -2.47
C GLY A 192 32.96 -7.95 -2.72
N ASP A 193 33.41 -7.03 -3.56
CA ASP A 193 32.65 -5.79 -3.85
C ASP A 193 31.30 -6.04 -4.53
N ILE A 194 31.20 -7.11 -5.34
CA ILE A 194 29.97 -7.48 -6.05
C ILE A 194 29.64 -8.96 -5.79
N PRO A 195 29.08 -9.30 -4.63
CA PRO A 195 28.66 -10.67 -4.32
C PRO A 195 27.55 -11.14 -5.28
N ILE A 196 27.76 -12.34 -5.84
CA ILE A 196 26.75 -13.04 -6.64
C ILE A 196 25.95 -13.95 -5.69
N ILE A 197 24.74 -13.49 -5.35
CA ILE A 197 23.89 -14.19 -4.38
C ILE A 197 23.27 -15.44 -4.97
N SER A 198 22.80 -15.34 -6.21
CA SER A 198 22.25 -16.48 -6.93
C SER A 198 22.27 -16.27 -8.45
N MET A 199 22.30 -17.40 -9.13
CA MET A 199 22.09 -17.50 -10.57
C MET A 199 21.05 -18.58 -10.83
N LYS A 200 20.03 -18.30 -11.63
CA LYS A 200 19.04 -19.31 -12.05
C LYS A 200 18.46 -18.96 -13.42
N MET A 201 18.06 -19.97 -14.18
CA MET A 201 17.26 -19.72 -15.38
C MET A 201 15.89 -19.23 -14.97
N ALA A 202 15.39 -18.20 -15.69
CA ALA A 202 14.03 -17.75 -15.52
C ALA A 202 13.04 -18.84 -16.00
N ASP A 203 11.85 -18.85 -15.43
CA ASP A 203 10.71 -19.69 -15.85
C ASP A 203 9.87 -19.03 -16.95
N TYR A 204 10.47 -18.07 -17.66
CA TYR A 204 9.84 -17.32 -18.74
C TYR A 204 10.85 -16.94 -19.84
N GLU A 205 10.31 -16.54 -20.99
CA GLU A 205 11.07 -15.93 -22.09
C GLU A 205 10.82 -14.43 -22.17
N LEU A 206 11.82 -13.71 -22.66
CA LEU A 206 11.74 -12.28 -23.03
C LEU A 206 11.80 -12.13 -24.53
N LYS A 207 11.08 -11.15 -25.07
CA LYS A 207 11.18 -10.74 -26.46
C LYS A 207 12.39 -9.83 -26.63
N GLN A 208 13.31 -10.18 -27.53
CA GLN A 208 14.48 -9.40 -27.90
C GLN A 208 14.47 -9.16 -29.41
N GLY A 209 13.89 -8.05 -29.84
CA GLY A 209 13.58 -7.80 -31.24
C GLY A 209 12.59 -8.86 -31.78
N LYS A 210 13.01 -9.62 -32.80
CA LYS A 210 12.23 -10.74 -33.38
C LYS A 210 12.49 -12.09 -32.68
N ALA A 211 13.48 -12.17 -31.81
CA ALA A 211 13.84 -13.40 -31.12
C ALA A 211 13.24 -13.46 -29.70
N LYS A 212 13.09 -14.68 -29.21
CA LYS A 212 12.77 -14.95 -27.79
C LYS A 212 13.97 -15.58 -27.11
N THR A 213 14.20 -15.26 -25.83
CA THR A 213 15.32 -15.76 -25.04
C THR A 213 14.85 -16.03 -23.63
N GLN A 214 15.20 -17.17 -23.06
CA GLN A 214 15.07 -17.44 -21.63
C GLN A 214 16.22 -16.73 -20.91
N PRO A 215 15.99 -15.73 -20.07
CA PRO A 215 17.09 -15.01 -19.42
C PRO A 215 17.68 -15.82 -18.26
N LEU A 216 18.96 -15.60 -17.97
CA LEU A 216 19.57 -15.93 -16.70
C LEU A 216 19.25 -14.81 -15.70
N LEU A 217 18.63 -15.14 -14.58
CA LEU A 217 18.43 -14.22 -13.47
C LEU A 217 19.68 -14.20 -12.61
N LEU A 218 20.37 -13.06 -12.61
CA LEU A 218 21.57 -12.84 -11.81
C LEU A 218 21.23 -11.90 -10.65
N LYS A 219 21.23 -12.43 -9.42
CA LYS A 219 21.01 -11.65 -8.19
C LYS A 219 22.33 -11.24 -7.59
N THR A 220 22.51 -9.94 -7.34
CA THR A 220 23.70 -9.35 -6.70
C THR A 220 23.30 -8.50 -5.50
N ILE A 221 24.22 -8.34 -4.54
CA ILE A 221 24.15 -7.30 -3.49
C ILE A 221 25.50 -6.57 -3.55
N ALA A 222 25.60 -5.55 -4.40
CA ALA A 222 26.87 -4.88 -4.64
C ALA A 222 27.14 -3.78 -3.60
N LYS A 223 28.33 -3.75 -3.03
CA LYS A 223 28.78 -2.70 -2.09
C LYS A 223 29.03 -1.37 -2.81
N LYS A 224 29.36 -1.43 -4.07
CA LYS A 224 29.55 -0.28 -4.97
C LYS A 224 29.23 -0.70 -6.40
N SER A 225 28.90 0.25 -7.24
CA SER A 225 28.73 0.01 -8.68
C SER A 225 30.00 -0.50 -9.33
N GLY A 226 29.89 -1.39 -10.31
CA GLY A 226 31.04 -1.98 -11.00
C GLY A 226 30.64 -2.75 -12.24
N ILE A 227 31.62 -3.39 -12.90
CA ILE A 227 31.39 -4.14 -14.14
C ILE A 227 31.65 -5.62 -13.90
N LEU A 228 30.66 -6.45 -14.23
CA LEU A 228 30.80 -7.89 -14.33
C LEU A 228 31.05 -8.29 -15.79
N LYS A 229 32.04 -9.15 -16.02
CA LYS A 229 32.22 -9.89 -17.25
C LYS A 229 31.49 -11.23 -17.12
N ILE A 230 30.46 -11.43 -17.94
CA ILE A 230 29.63 -12.63 -17.97
C ILE A 230 29.94 -13.37 -19.28
N GLN A 231 30.44 -14.58 -19.18
CA GLN A 231 30.69 -15.46 -20.31
C GLN A 231 29.62 -16.55 -20.33
N ILE A 232 28.83 -16.59 -21.42
CA ILE A 232 27.85 -17.64 -21.68
C ILE A 232 28.35 -18.48 -22.85
N ASN A 233 28.83 -19.69 -22.55
CA ASN A 233 29.62 -20.50 -23.50
C ASN A 233 30.81 -19.70 -24.05
N GLN A 234 30.78 -19.33 -25.32
CA GLN A 234 31.84 -18.53 -25.99
C GLN A 234 31.51 -17.03 -26.09
N LYS A 235 30.28 -16.61 -25.74
CA LYS A 235 29.87 -15.22 -25.83
C LYS A 235 30.16 -14.47 -24.55
N GLU A 236 30.79 -13.32 -24.67
CA GLU A 236 31.08 -12.41 -23.56
C GLU A 236 30.06 -11.25 -23.52
N ILE A 237 29.64 -10.89 -22.33
CA ILE A 237 28.73 -9.77 -22.03
C ILE A 237 29.35 -8.98 -20.88
N PHE A 238 29.48 -7.67 -21.03
CA PHE A 238 29.86 -6.79 -19.93
C PHE A 238 28.60 -6.16 -19.36
N LYS A 239 28.39 -6.38 -18.04
CA LYS A 239 27.22 -5.90 -17.32
C LYS A 239 27.61 -4.87 -16.28
N GLN A 240 27.12 -3.63 -16.44
CA GLN A 240 27.17 -2.64 -15.37
C GLN A 240 26.22 -3.06 -14.25
N VAL A 241 26.75 -3.20 -13.05
CA VAL A 241 26.01 -3.49 -11.82
C VAL A 241 25.95 -2.25 -10.97
N GLU A 242 24.75 -1.93 -10.50
CA GLU A 242 24.53 -0.81 -9.58
C GLU A 242 24.72 -1.27 -8.12
N GLU A 243 25.03 -0.32 -7.25
CA GLU A 243 25.09 -0.54 -5.81
C GLU A 243 23.77 -1.05 -5.25
N GLY A 244 23.83 -1.88 -4.19
CA GLY A 244 22.70 -2.46 -3.51
C GLY A 244 22.23 -3.78 -4.10
N GLU A 245 21.03 -4.21 -3.70
CA GLU A 245 20.42 -5.47 -4.17
C GLU A 245 19.80 -5.26 -5.55
N ASN A 246 20.20 -6.07 -6.52
CA ASN A 246 19.70 -6.03 -7.89
C ASN A 246 19.49 -7.45 -8.45
N ILE A 247 18.55 -7.58 -9.37
CA ILE A 247 18.32 -8.79 -10.16
C ILE A 247 18.36 -8.41 -11.63
N TYR A 248 19.29 -9.01 -12.38
CA TYR A 248 19.47 -8.72 -13.80
C TYR A 248 18.98 -9.88 -14.65
N GLU A 249 18.25 -9.56 -15.72
CA GLU A 249 17.78 -10.50 -16.74
C GLU A 249 18.81 -10.58 -17.87
N ILE A 250 19.78 -11.49 -17.77
CA ILE A 250 20.87 -11.61 -18.75
C ILE A 250 20.43 -12.49 -19.93
N PRO A 251 20.38 -11.96 -21.16
CA PRO A 251 19.95 -12.73 -22.32
C PRO A 251 20.91 -13.88 -22.65
N THR A 252 20.39 -15.10 -22.74
CA THR A 252 21.18 -16.31 -23.05
C THR A 252 21.19 -16.69 -24.53
N GLY A 253 20.56 -15.87 -25.39
CA GLY A 253 20.43 -16.10 -26.82
C GLY A 253 19.20 -16.94 -27.20
N LYS A 254 18.96 -17.07 -28.51
CA LYS A 254 17.78 -17.78 -29.04
C LYS A 254 17.82 -19.27 -28.66
N ILE A 255 16.65 -19.80 -28.30
CA ILE A 255 16.45 -21.20 -27.98
C ILE A 255 15.61 -21.84 -29.09
N LYS A 256 16.07 -22.97 -29.62
CA LYS A 256 15.28 -23.82 -30.54
C LYS A 256 14.86 -25.13 -29.86
N GLU A 257 15.73 -25.66 -29.01
CA GLU A 257 15.57 -26.89 -28.29
C GLU A 257 16.22 -26.80 -26.90
N GLN A 258 15.93 -27.74 -26.05
CA GLN A 258 16.60 -27.84 -24.74
C GLN A 258 18.12 -27.94 -24.94
N SER A 259 18.87 -27.11 -24.22
CA SER A 259 20.33 -27.03 -24.37
C SER A 259 21.01 -26.66 -23.08
N LYS A 260 22.23 -27.21 -22.88
CA LYS A 260 23.09 -26.81 -21.78
C LYS A 260 23.87 -25.56 -22.11
N ILE A 261 24.01 -24.66 -21.14
CA ILE A 261 24.93 -23.53 -21.20
C ILE A 261 25.84 -23.53 -19.98
N LYS A 262 27.10 -23.12 -20.17
CA LYS A 262 28.02 -22.82 -19.08
C LYS A 262 28.15 -21.32 -18.93
N VAL A 263 27.91 -20.83 -17.72
CA VAL A 263 28.02 -19.44 -17.34
C VAL A 263 29.22 -19.25 -16.43
N LYS A 264 30.10 -18.31 -16.78
CA LYS A 264 31.24 -17.90 -15.97
C LYS A 264 31.13 -16.39 -15.74
N ILE A 265 31.22 -15.98 -14.47
CA ILE A 265 31.21 -14.57 -14.09
C ILE A 265 32.57 -14.20 -13.52
N SER A 266 33.10 -13.07 -13.95
CA SER A 266 34.37 -12.53 -13.49
C SER A 266 34.26 -11.04 -13.18
N THR A 267 34.96 -10.58 -12.15
CA THR A 267 35.16 -9.16 -11.80
C THR A 267 36.65 -8.93 -11.64
N GLU A 268 37.15 -7.79 -12.10
CA GLU A 268 38.57 -7.41 -12.05
C GLU A 268 39.54 -8.52 -12.53
N GLY A 269 39.11 -9.29 -13.52
CA GLY A 269 39.88 -10.38 -14.08
C GLY A 269 39.80 -11.70 -13.28
N GLN A 270 39.23 -11.71 -12.09
CA GLN A 270 39.07 -12.92 -11.26
C GLN A 270 37.70 -13.57 -11.50
N THR A 271 37.65 -14.90 -11.58
CA THR A 271 36.42 -15.67 -11.68
C THR A 271 35.76 -15.77 -10.30
N VAL A 272 34.56 -15.23 -10.18
CA VAL A 272 33.78 -15.22 -8.94
C VAL A 272 32.68 -16.28 -8.90
N ALA A 273 32.18 -16.74 -10.07
CA ALA A 273 31.21 -17.83 -10.17
C ALA A 273 31.31 -18.59 -11.48
N THR A 274 31.05 -19.90 -11.45
CA THR A 274 30.91 -20.74 -12.64
C THR A 274 29.82 -21.77 -12.39
N GLN A 275 28.85 -21.90 -13.28
CA GLN A 275 27.74 -22.83 -13.16
C GLN A 275 27.21 -23.26 -14.53
N GLU A 276 26.69 -24.47 -14.64
CA GLU A 276 26.00 -24.99 -15.82
C GLU A 276 24.48 -24.92 -15.60
N PHE A 277 23.75 -24.58 -16.67
CA PHE A 277 22.30 -24.51 -16.67
C PHE A 277 21.72 -25.22 -17.89
N ILE A 278 20.48 -25.66 -17.73
CA ILE A 278 19.66 -26.19 -18.81
C ILE A 278 18.69 -25.10 -19.24
N ARG A 279 18.71 -24.71 -20.52
CA ARG A 279 17.73 -23.81 -21.11
C ARG A 279 16.62 -24.61 -21.76
N SER A 280 15.40 -24.14 -21.68
CA SER A 280 14.23 -24.72 -22.36
C SER A 280 13.28 -23.61 -22.80
N THR A 281 12.41 -23.94 -23.77
CA THR A 281 11.37 -23.01 -24.20
C THR A 281 10.38 -22.76 -23.07
N GLN A 282 10.04 -21.50 -22.83
CA GLN A 282 9.14 -21.05 -21.79
C GLN A 282 8.04 -20.17 -22.38
N GLN A 283 7.04 -19.84 -21.58
CA GLN A 283 6.04 -18.83 -21.94
C GLN A 283 6.66 -17.44 -21.98
N LEU A 284 6.16 -16.61 -22.90
CA LEU A 284 6.58 -15.21 -23.01
C LEU A 284 6.04 -14.43 -21.81
N ARG A 285 6.93 -13.75 -21.09
CA ARG A 285 6.55 -12.86 -19.98
C ARG A 285 5.83 -11.63 -20.52
N ARG A 286 4.68 -11.33 -19.94
CA ARG A 286 3.90 -10.12 -20.22
C ARG A 286 4.31 -8.98 -19.28
N SER A 287 3.92 -7.75 -19.61
CA SER A 287 4.18 -6.58 -18.77
C SER A 287 3.51 -6.68 -17.40
N ILE A 288 2.31 -7.23 -17.35
CA ILE A 288 1.56 -7.46 -16.12
C ILE A 288 2.24 -8.43 -15.15
N ASP A 289 3.08 -9.34 -15.63
CA ASP A 289 3.76 -10.34 -14.81
C ASP A 289 4.90 -9.75 -13.98
N TYR A 290 5.23 -8.46 -14.16
CA TYR A 290 6.17 -7.71 -13.31
C TYR A 290 5.47 -7.01 -12.15
N VAL A 291 4.14 -6.95 -12.11
CA VAL A 291 3.41 -6.26 -11.03
C VAL A 291 3.53 -7.04 -9.74
N ASP A 292 3.99 -6.37 -8.71
CA ASP A 292 3.99 -6.87 -7.33
C ASP A 292 2.86 -6.19 -6.54
N GLN A 293 1.78 -6.90 -6.31
CA GLN A 293 0.62 -6.36 -5.60
C GLN A 293 0.84 -6.23 -4.09
N PHE A 294 1.85 -6.89 -3.53
CA PHE A 294 2.21 -6.72 -2.12
C PHE A 294 3.08 -5.48 -1.89
N ALA A 295 3.76 -4.98 -2.92
CA ALA A 295 4.59 -3.79 -2.79
C ALA A 295 3.75 -2.57 -2.36
N GLY A 296 4.13 -1.94 -1.25
CA GLY A 296 3.45 -0.80 -0.65
C GLY A 296 2.24 -1.16 0.22
N SER A 297 1.95 -2.45 0.47
CA SER A 297 0.84 -2.88 1.31
C SER A 297 1.19 -3.07 2.79
N SER A 298 2.43 -2.78 3.19
CA SER A 298 2.83 -2.66 4.60
C SER A 298 2.85 -1.20 5.01
N GLY A 299 2.18 -0.83 6.09
CA GLY A 299 2.03 0.54 6.53
C GLY A 299 1.20 1.41 5.57
N SER A 300 0.43 0.78 4.72
CA SER A 300 -0.44 1.41 3.74
C SER A 300 -1.87 1.49 4.28
N ARG A 301 -2.64 2.37 3.69
CA ARG A 301 -4.08 2.43 3.91
C ARG A 301 -4.80 1.39 3.05
N TRP A 302 -6.00 1.06 3.43
CA TRP A 302 -6.90 0.10 2.81
C TRP A 302 -7.10 0.22 1.28
N MET A 303 -6.74 1.34 0.66
CA MET A 303 -6.79 1.54 -0.79
C MET A 303 -5.63 0.87 -1.56
N ILE A 304 -4.65 0.30 -0.88
CA ILE A 304 -3.52 -0.40 -1.50
C ILE A 304 -3.46 -1.81 -0.92
N GLY A 305 -4.01 -2.76 -1.65
CA GLY A 305 -4.06 -4.15 -1.23
C GLY A 305 -3.81 -5.12 -2.38
N PRO A 306 -3.65 -6.40 -2.06
CA PRO A 306 -3.33 -7.46 -3.04
C PRO A 306 -4.60 -8.02 -3.70
N GLY A 307 -5.49 -7.17 -4.20
CA GLY A 307 -6.76 -7.61 -4.77
C GLY A 307 -6.77 -7.72 -6.29
N PRO A 308 -7.66 -8.56 -6.86
CA PRO A 308 -7.85 -8.69 -8.30
C PRO A 308 -8.68 -7.51 -8.85
N TRP A 309 -8.14 -6.30 -8.82
CA TRP A 309 -8.87 -5.10 -9.19
C TRP A 309 -8.80 -4.81 -10.69
N MET A 310 -9.95 -4.54 -11.31
CA MET A 310 -10.02 -4.00 -12.65
C MET A 310 -9.55 -2.53 -12.70
N PRO A 311 -9.13 -2.02 -13.87
CA PRO A 311 -8.96 -0.59 -14.05
C PRO A 311 -10.25 0.15 -13.68
N PHE A 312 -10.17 1.08 -12.75
CA PHE A 312 -11.33 1.81 -12.23
C PHE A 312 -12.46 0.91 -11.71
N GLY A 313 -12.17 -0.31 -11.26
CA GLY A 313 -13.22 -1.23 -10.78
C GLY A 313 -14.03 -0.64 -9.62
N MET A 314 -15.37 -0.79 -9.66
CA MET A 314 -16.26 -0.55 -8.52
C MET A 314 -16.00 -1.59 -7.44
N VAL A 315 -15.81 -2.84 -7.83
CA VAL A 315 -15.39 -3.91 -6.93
C VAL A 315 -13.89 -3.83 -6.68
N LYS A 316 -13.54 -3.63 -5.42
CA LYS A 316 -12.18 -3.63 -4.88
C LYS A 316 -11.96 -4.86 -3.98
N LEU A 317 -12.34 -6.04 -4.48
CA LEU A 317 -12.23 -7.27 -3.70
C LEU A 317 -10.79 -7.50 -3.24
N MET A 318 -10.58 -7.65 -1.93
CA MET A 318 -9.29 -8.01 -1.33
C MET A 318 -9.46 -8.58 0.07
N PRO A 319 -8.43 -9.21 0.65
CA PRO A 319 -8.44 -9.60 2.05
C PRO A 319 -8.41 -8.37 2.98
N ASP A 320 -9.11 -8.49 4.12
CA ASP A 320 -9.09 -7.54 5.23
C ASP A 320 -8.46 -8.21 6.44
N ASN A 321 -7.50 -7.55 7.08
CA ASN A 321 -6.80 -8.09 8.23
C ASN A 321 -6.47 -7.06 9.33
N GLU A 322 -6.57 -5.77 9.04
CA GLU A 322 -6.45 -4.70 10.02
C GLU A 322 -7.82 -4.24 10.52
N ASP A 323 -7.90 -3.92 11.81
CA ASP A 323 -9.12 -3.58 12.53
C ASP A 323 -9.10 -2.20 13.20
N ALA A 324 -8.05 -1.43 12.96
CA ALA A 324 -7.91 -0.09 13.53
C ALA A 324 -8.21 0.99 12.49
N HIS A 325 -8.72 2.14 12.90
CA HIS A 325 -9.05 3.32 12.10
C HIS A 325 -8.13 3.47 10.88
N TRP A 326 -7.39 4.28 10.57
CA TRP A 326 -6.49 4.48 9.43
C TRP A 326 -5.76 3.24 8.84
N LYS A 327 -5.97 2.06 9.41
CA LYS A 327 -5.31 0.80 9.03
C LYS A 327 -6.29 -0.26 8.54
N ALA A 328 -7.58 0.05 8.46
CA ALA A 328 -8.56 -0.90 7.96
C ALA A 328 -8.21 -1.37 6.54
N GLY A 329 -8.43 -2.64 6.27
CA GLY A 329 -8.08 -3.31 5.03
C GLY A 329 -6.91 -4.26 5.20
N TYR A 330 -5.91 -4.20 4.32
CA TYR A 330 -4.81 -5.16 4.28
C TYR A 330 -3.48 -4.58 4.75
N GLU A 331 -2.84 -5.27 5.71
CA GLU A 331 -1.47 -5.04 6.15
C GLU A 331 -0.63 -6.31 5.89
N TYR A 332 0.43 -6.19 5.10
CA TYR A 332 1.27 -7.33 4.69
C TYR A 332 1.83 -8.14 5.85
N ASN A 333 2.17 -7.48 6.96
CA ASN A 333 2.81 -8.14 8.11
C ASN A 333 1.83 -8.86 9.05
N VAL A 334 0.52 -8.74 8.83
CA VAL A 334 -0.50 -9.43 9.62
C VAL A 334 -0.71 -10.83 9.05
N GLU A 335 -0.64 -11.84 9.92
CA GLU A 335 -0.69 -13.26 9.54
C GLU A 335 -2.05 -13.92 9.83
N ASN A 336 -3.11 -13.12 9.81
CA ASN A 336 -4.49 -13.62 9.84
C ASN A 336 -5.39 -12.73 8.97
N ILE A 337 -6.54 -13.24 8.57
CA ILE A 337 -7.51 -12.56 7.71
C ILE A 337 -8.88 -12.59 8.36
N MET A 338 -9.54 -11.44 8.41
CA MET A 338 -10.91 -11.28 8.89
C MET A 338 -11.93 -11.73 7.84
N GLY A 339 -11.66 -11.49 6.57
CA GLY A 339 -12.51 -11.87 5.45
C GLY A 339 -12.08 -11.16 4.16
N PHE A 340 -12.97 -11.17 3.18
CA PHE A 340 -12.77 -10.58 1.86
C PHE A 340 -13.91 -9.62 1.57
N SER A 341 -13.66 -8.30 1.56
CA SER A 341 -14.69 -7.30 1.29
C SER A 341 -14.63 -6.75 -0.13
N HIS A 342 -15.75 -6.19 -0.61
CA HIS A 342 -15.95 -5.81 -2.00
C HIS A 342 -15.66 -4.34 -2.28
N ILE A 343 -15.68 -3.49 -1.26
CA ILE A 343 -15.46 -2.04 -1.41
C ILE A 343 -14.34 -1.60 -0.49
N HIS A 344 -13.36 -0.93 -1.09
CA HIS A 344 -12.25 -0.26 -0.42
C HIS A 344 -12.10 1.12 -1.03
N GLU A 345 -12.87 2.05 -0.52
CA GLU A 345 -12.85 3.46 -0.87
C GLU A 345 -12.72 4.25 0.43
N TRP A 346 -12.18 5.45 0.42
CA TRP A 346 -11.80 6.20 1.63
C TRP A 346 -12.84 6.19 2.76
N THR A 347 -14.09 6.41 2.43
CA THR A 347 -15.19 6.47 3.41
C THR A 347 -16.25 5.41 3.17
N MET A 348 -15.94 4.40 2.36
CA MET A 348 -16.86 3.34 2.01
C MET A 348 -16.23 1.98 2.18
N THR A 349 -17.03 1.06 2.70
CA THR A 349 -16.71 -0.35 2.83
C THR A 349 -17.98 -1.18 2.57
N GLY A 350 -17.88 -2.47 2.48
CA GLY A 350 -19.07 -3.31 2.40
C GLY A 350 -18.84 -4.74 1.92
N LEU A 351 -19.72 -5.59 2.38
CA LEU A 351 -19.87 -6.99 2.00
C LEU A 351 -18.60 -7.82 2.28
N LEU A 352 -18.22 -7.90 3.56
CA LEU A 352 -17.19 -8.83 3.99
C LEU A 352 -17.72 -10.26 3.95
N MET A 353 -16.97 -11.16 3.30
CA MET A 353 -17.29 -12.59 3.24
C MET A 353 -16.13 -13.41 3.80
N ILE A 354 -16.46 -14.46 4.55
CA ILE A 354 -15.48 -15.45 5.00
C ILE A 354 -16.08 -16.86 5.03
N PRO A 355 -15.43 -17.85 4.40
CA PRO A 355 -15.80 -19.25 4.56
C PRO A 355 -15.24 -19.79 5.89
N THR A 356 -16.04 -20.58 6.62
CA THR A 356 -15.66 -21.16 7.92
C THR A 356 -16.11 -22.62 8.05
N THR A 357 -15.48 -23.34 8.97
CA THR A 357 -15.86 -24.69 9.39
C THR A 357 -15.88 -24.79 10.93
N GLY A 358 -16.58 -25.76 11.51
CA GLY A 358 -16.64 -25.97 12.95
C GLY A 358 -17.58 -25.00 13.67
N ASP A 359 -17.25 -24.61 14.90
CA ASP A 359 -18.12 -23.78 15.75
C ASP A 359 -18.39 -22.40 15.13
N LEU A 360 -19.64 -21.94 15.28
CA LEU A 360 -20.07 -20.63 14.78
C LEU A 360 -19.48 -19.52 15.65
N LYS A 361 -18.81 -18.59 15.00
CA LYS A 361 -18.39 -17.30 15.57
C LYS A 361 -18.97 -16.20 14.68
N ILE A 362 -19.55 -15.17 15.29
CA ILE A 362 -20.23 -14.07 14.58
C ILE A 362 -19.53 -12.71 14.76
N GLN A 363 -18.47 -12.67 15.56
CA GLN A 363 -17.63 -11.49 15.73
C GLN A 363 -16.31 -11.65 15.00
N PRO A 364 -15.69 -10.59 14.49
CA PRO A 364 -14.46 -10.71 13.71
C PRO A 364 -13.23 -11.12 14.54
N GLY A 365 -13.23 -10.89 15.85
CA GLY A 365 -12.01 -10.94 16.67
C GLY A 365 -11.08 -9.78 16.36
N THR A 366 -9.87 -9.82 16.90
CA THR A 366 -8.84 -8.79 16.63
C THR A 366 -7.61 -9.41 16.01
N GLU A 367 -6.75 -8.58 15.40
CA GLU A 367 -5.46 -9.00 14.85
C GLU A 367 -4.64 -9.81 15.88
N LYS A 368 -4.59 -9.33 17.12
CA LYS A 368 -3.83 -9.95 18.22
C LYS A 368 -4.53 -11.14 18.86
N GLN A 369 -5.84 -11.22 18.75
CA GLN A 369 -6.67 -12.25 19.36
C GLN A 369 -7.64 -12.87 18.33
N PRO A 370 -7.15 -13.56 17.30
CA PRO A 370 -8.00 -14.13 16.24
C PRO A 370 -8.95 -15.21 16.77
N ASP A 371 -8.60 -15.91 17.85
CA ASP A 371 -9.40 -16.99 18.42
C ASP A 371 -10.75 -16.51 19.02
N TYR A 372 -10.90 -15.24 19.33
CA TYR A 372 -12.15 -14.68 19.84
C TYR A 372 -13.21 -14.42 18.76
N GLY A 373 -12.86 -14.58 17.48
CA GLY A 373 -13.77 -14.31 16.37
C GLY A 373 -13.69 -15.32 15.22
N TYR A 374 -14.36 -14.99 14.11
CA TYR A 374 -14.35 -15.78 12.89
C TYR A 374 -13.09 -15.56 12.01
N ARG A 375 -12.19 -14.66 12.39
CA ARG A 375 -10.91 -14.42 11.73
C ARG A 375 -10.08 -15.71 11.67
N SER A 376 -9.38 -15.96 10.59
CA SER A 376 -8.50 -17.12 10.43
C SER A 376 -7.03 -16.71 10.30
N ARG A 377 -6.16 -17.44 10.96
CA ARG A 377 -4.73 -17.42 10.65
C ARG A 377 -4.53 -17.89 9.22
N ILE A 378 -3.45 -17.45 8.61
CA ILE A 378 -3.08 -17.79 7.25
C ILE A 378 -1.65 -18.34 7.18
N ASN A 379 -1.38 -19.09 6.13
CA ASN A 379 -0.02 -19.43 5.76
C ASN A 379 0.50 -18.43 4.72
N LYS A 380 1.29 -17.45 5.14
CA LYS A 380 1.90 -16.44 4.24
C LYS A 380 2.64 -17.04 3.04
N LYS A 381 3.12 -18.27 3.12
CA LYS A 381 3.80 -18.94 2.00
C LYS A 381 2.84 -19.39 0.89
N THR A 382 1.55 -19.55 1.21
CA THR A 382 0.52 -19.89 0.22
C THR A 382 -0.18 -18.65 -0.31
N GLU A 383 0.04 -17.49 0.30
CA GLU A 383 -0.55 -16.24 -0.17
C GLU A 383 0.04 -15.83 -1.52
N THR A 384 -0.84 -15.67 -2.49
CA THR A 384 -0.47 -15.30 -3.86
C THR A 384 -1.34 -14.15 -4.35
N ALA A 385 -0.70 -13.11 -4.88
CA ALA A 385 -1.38 -11.99 -5.52
C ALA A 385 -0.73 -11.68 -6.86
N ARG A 386 -1.55 -11.61 -7.89
CA ARG A 386 -1.16 -11.22 -9.24
C ARG A 386 -2.35 -10.58 -9.95
N ILE A 387 -2.12 -9.85 -11.01
CA ILE A 387 -3.23 -9.24 -11.74
C ILE A 387 -4.30 -10.29 -12.08
N GLY A 388 -5.53 -9.99 -11.68
CA GLY A 388 -6.69 -10.84 -11.87
C GLY A 388 -6.89 -11.97 -10.87
N TYR A 389 -5.97 -12.15 -9.91
CA TYR A 389 -6.03 -13.29 -9.02
C TYR A 389 -5.40 -13.02 -7.65
N TYR A 390 -6.11 -13.46 -6.61
CA TYR A 390 -5.57 -13.58 -5.25
C TYR A 390 -5.94 -14.95 -4.68
N SER A 391 -5.06 -15.55 -3.88
CA SER A 391 -5.38 -16.76 -3.11
C SER A 391 -4.59 -16.86 -1.81
N VAL A 392 -5.18 -17.59 -0.84
CA VAL A 392 -4.57 -17.88 0.46
C VAL A 392 -5.23 -19.09 1.11
N ASP A 393 -4.47 -19.80 1.97
CA ASP A 393 -5.00 -20.86 2.82
C ASP A 393 -5.39 -20.29 4.20
N LEU A 394 -6.68 -20.40 4.55
CA LEU A 394 -7.24 -20.10 5.85
C LEU A 394 -7.00 -21.32 6.77
N THR A 395 -5.93 -21.25 7.58
CA THR A 395 -5.40 -22.45 8.28
C THR A 395 -6.30 -22.94 9.40
N ASP A 396 -7.02 -22.04 10.11
CA ASP A 396 -7.90 -22.42 11.21
C ASP A 396 -9.12 -23.23 10.72
N TYR A 397 -9.53 -22.99 9.47
CA TYR A 397 -10.67 -23.65 8.83
C TYR A 397 -10.30 -24.71 7.81
N ASN A 398 -9.00 -24.80 7.45
CA ASN A 398 -8.51 -25.66 6.37
C ASN A 398 -9.25 -25.43 5.05
N ILE A 399 -9.36 -24.14 4.65
CA ILE A 399 -10.03 -23.71 3.43
C ILE A 399 -9.05 -22.94 2.56
N GLN A 400 -9.00 -23.25 1.27
CA GLN A 400 -8.33 -22.40 0.28
C GLN A 400 -9.34 -21.39 -0.26
N ALA A 401 -9.00 -20.11 -0.19
CA ALA A 401 -9.77 -19.01 -0.78
C ALA A 401 -9.08 -18.50 -2.04
N GLU A 402 -9.83 -18.31 -3.12
CA GLU A 402 -9.38 -17.75 -4.39
C GLU A 402 -10.36 -16.68 -4.87
N LEU A 403 -9.81 -15.53 -5.29
CA LEU A 403 -10.56 -14.34 -5.63
C LEU A 403 -10.25 -13.86 -7.05
N THR A 404 -11.27 -13.46 -7.78
CA THR A 404 -11.18 -12.69 -9.02
C THR A 404 -12.36 -11.74 -9.15
N ALA A 405 -12.29 -10.76 -10.05
CA ALA A 405 -13.34 -9.76 -10.20
C ALA A 405 -13.43 -9.23 -11.65
N THR A 406 -14.57 -8.63 -11.95
CA THR A 406 -14.77 -7.72 -13.07
C THR A 406 -14.94 -6.28 -12.55
N THR A 407 -15.43 -5.38 -13.36
CA THR A 407 -15.55 -3.96 -12.94
C THR A 407 -16.54 -3.77 -11.80
N ARG A 408 -17.72 -4.46 -11.84
CA ARG A 408 -18.82 -4.27 -10.87
C ARG A 408 -19.25 -5.57 -10.20
N SER A 409 -18.54 -6.66 -10.49
CA SER A 409 -18.89 -7.98 -9.97
C SER A 409 -17.64 -8.75 -9.56
N SER A 410 -17.80 -9.70 -8.66
CA SER A 410 -16.74 -10.59 -8.19
C SER A 410 -17.08 -12.05 -8.43
N LEU A 411 -16.05 -12.90 -8.50
CA LEU A 411 -16.19 -14.35 -8.44
C LEU A 411 -15.15 -14.89 -7.44
N GLN A 412 -15.63 -15.61 -6.46
CA GLN A 412 -14.83 -16.18 -5.38
C GLN A 412 -14.99 -17.69 -5.39
N ARG A 413 -13.93 -18.43 -5.14
CA ARG A 413 -13.94 -19.90 -5.01
C ARG A 413 -13.34 -20.30 -3.67
N TYR A 414 -14.06 -21.12 -2.92
CA TYR A 414 -13.65 -21.61 -1.60
C TYR A 414 -13.61 -23.12 -1.62
N THR A 415 -12.42 -23.70 -1.51
CA THR A 415 -12.23 -25.16 -1.46
C THR A 415 -12.14 -25.62 -0.01
N PHE A 416 -13.12 -26.43 0.43
CA PHE A 416 -13.24 -26.89 1.80
C PHE A 416 -12.48 -28.21 2.00
N ASN A 417 -11.23 -28.14 2.46
CA ASN A 417 -10.43 -29.31 2.80
C ASN A 417 -10.83 -29.93 4.16
N ARG A 418 -11.78 -29.31 4.84
CA ARG A 418 -12.48 -29.78 6.03
C ARG A 418 -13.97 -29.44 5.85
N ALA A 419 -14.86 -30.41 6.05
CA ALA A 419 -16.29 -30.26 5.78
C ALA A 419 -17.15 -30.38 7.05
N GLU A 420 -16.60 -30.09 8.23
CA GLU A 420 -17.35 -30.05 9.49
C GLU A 420 -18.10 -28.72 9.57
N GLN A 421 -19.44 -28.78 9.50
CA GLN A 421 -20.29 -27.57 9.53
C GLN A 421 -19.82 -26.46 8.57
N PRO A 422 -19.67 -26.75 7.26
CA PRO A 422 -19.16 -25.79 6.29
C PRO A 422 -20.18 -24.68 6.08
N ARG A 423 -19.72 -23.42 6.11
CA ARG A 423 -20.55 -22.25 5.91
C ARG A 423 -19.79 -21.08 5.30
N ILE A 424 -20.56 -20.13 4.76
CA ILE A 424 -20.05 -18.82 4.34
C ILE A 424 -20.77 -17.77 5.17
N LEU A 425 -20.01 -16.96 5.91
CA LEU A 425 -20.48 -15.77 6.63
C LEU A 425 -20.40 -14.56 5.71
N ILE A 426 -21.39 -13.67 5.85
CA ILE A 426 -21.40 -12.34 5.25
C ILE A 426 -21.67 -11.36 6.39
N ASP A 427 -20.64 -10.61 6.77
CA ASP A 427 -20.73 -9.60 7.81
C ASP A 427 -21.00 -8.25 7.16
N PHE A 428 -22.05 -7.57 7.59
CA PHE A 428 -22.43 -6.25 7.09
C PHE A 428 -21.86 -5.13 7.94
N PHE A 429 -21.26 -5.44 9.09
CA PHE A 429 -20.61 -4.50 9.98
C PHE A 429 -19.23 -5.01 10.39
N PHE A 430 -18.19 -4.41 9.85
CA PHE A 430 -16.79 -4.73 10.15
C PHE A 430 -15.95 -3.45 10.21
N PRO A 431 -14.74 -3.47 10.77
CA PRO A 431 -13.89 -2.30 10.90
C PRO A 431 -13.58 -1.63 9.55
N ALA A 432 -13.61 -0.30 9.55
CA ALA A 432 -13.25 0.55 8.42
C ALA A 432 -12.38 1.72 8.88
N GLU A 433 -11.85 2.50 7.93
CA GLU A 433 -10.89 3.57 8.23
C GLU A 433 -11.45 4.65 9.16
N TYR A 434 -12.71 5.04 8.98
CA TYR A 434 -13.38 6.06 9.81
C TYR A 434 -14.47 5.45 10.69
N ASP A 435 -15.11 6.27 11.52
CA ASP A 435 -16.31 5.92 12.29
C ASP A 435 -17.45 5.56 11.35
N TRP A 436 -17.40 4.33 10.89
CA TRP A 436 -18.36 3.76 9.98
C TRP A 436 -19.47 3.05 10.75
N ASN A 437 -20.71 3.23 10.32
CA ASN A 437 -21.88 2.63 10.94
C ASN A 437 -22.76 1.96 9.89
N LEU A 438 -23.29 0.80 10.24
CA LEU A 438 -24.41 0.18 9.57
C LEU A 438 -25.69 0.75 10.16
N GLU A 439 -26.46 1.53 9.40
CA GLU A 439 -27.71 2.10 9.86
C GLU A 439 -28.89 1.13 9.68
N ASP A 440 -28.91 0.41 8.56
CA ASP A 440 -29.95 -0.54 8.22
C ASP A 440 -29.48 -1.62 7.26
N VAL A 441 -30.15 -2.76 7.25
CA VAL A 441 -29.83 -3.90 6.40
C VAL A 441 -31.11 -4.61 5.96
N TYR A 442 -31.11 -5.06 4.72
CA TYR A 442 -32.14 -5.94 4.15
C TYR A 442 -31.47 -7.06 3.35
N VAL A 443 -31.80 -8.30 3.66
CA VAL A 443 -31.39 -9.47 2.91
C VAL A 443 -32.57 -10.39 2.73
N LYS A 444 -32.74 -10.93 1.54
CA LYS A 444 -33.78 -11.89 1.19
C LYS A 444 -33.17 -13.11 0.51
N LYS A 445 -33.59 -14.27 0.92
CA LYS A 445 -33.36 -15.51 0.20
C LYS A 445 -34.28 -15.53 -1.03
N VAL A 446 -33.69 -15.57 -2.22
CA VAL A 446 -34.44 -15.68 -3.50
C VAL A 446 -34.66 -17.13 -3.86
N SER A 447 -33.63 -17.97 -3.66
CA SER A 447 -33.66 -19.41 -3.86
C SER A 447 -32.62 -20.10 -2.95
N ASP A 448 -32.44 -21.38 -3.07
CA ASP A 448 -31.36 -22.09 -2.35
C ASP A 448 -29.96 -21.81 -2.91
N THR A 449 -29.86 -21.06 -4.02
CA THR A 449 -28.60 -20.67 -4.66
C THR A 449 -28.50 -19.16 -4.86
N GLU A 450 -29.38 -18.34 -4.30
CA GLU A 450 -29.37 -16.90 -4.50
C GLU A 450 -29.91 -16.12 -3.32
N ILE A 451 -29.20 -15.07 -2.96
CA ILE A 451 -29.64 -14.03 -2.03
C ILE A 451 -29.50 -12.65 -2.70
N GLU A 452 -30.35 -11.73 -2.29
CA GLU A 452 -30.29 -10.32 -2.69
C GLU A 452 -30.51 -9.42 -1.49
N GLY A 453 -30.03 -8.18 -1.56
CA GLY A 453 -30.22 -7.26 -0.45
C GLY A 453 -29.54 -5.92 -0.64
N TRP A 454 -29.55 -5.17 0.45
CA TRP A 454 -28.83 -3.91 0.54
C TRP A 454 -28.41 -3.61 2.00
N THR A 455 -27.37 -2.81 2.13
CA THR A 455 -26.96 -2.18 3.39
C THR A 455 -27.05 -0.68 3.27
N LEU A 456 -27.52 0.00 4.31
CA LEU A 456 -27.48 1.45 4.44
C LEU A 456 -26.37 1.81 5.41
N ASN A 457 -25.40 2.52 4.94
CA ASN A 457 -24.16 2.80 5.63
C ASN A 457 -23.98 4.30 5.84
N ASP A 458 -23.35 4.67 6.92
CA ASP A 458 -23.00 6.03 7.29
C ASP A 458 -21.56 6.07 7.80
N CYS A 459 -20.72 6.83 7.12
CA CYS A 459 -19.39 7.16 7.60
C CYS A 459 -19.41 8.53 8.24
N ARG A 460 -19.33 8.57 9.57
CA ARG A 460 -19.21 9.82 10.33
C ARG A 460 -17.76 10.15 10.54
N SER A 461 -17.18 10.78 9.57
CA SER A 461 -15.88 11.38 9.77
C SER A 461 -16.02 12.60 10.69
N THR A 462 -15.27 12.57 11.79
CA THR A 462 -15.32 13.63 12.80
C THR A 462 -15.01 15.00 12.21
N GLY A 463 -16.00 15.86 12.20
CA GLY A 463 -15.87 17.31 12.10
C GLY A 463 -15.63 17.94 10.73
N TYR A 464 -14.82 17.35 9.85
CA TYR A 464 -14.41 17.99 8.59
C TYR A 464 -15.16 17.55 7.37
N HIS A 465 -15.42 16.27 7.30
CA HIS A 465 -15.74 15.64 6.04
C HIS A 465 -17.24 15.52 5.83
N GLY A 466 -18.00 15.77 6.88
CA GLY A 466 -19.45 15.57 6.86
C GLY A 466 -19.82 14.10 6.93
N VAL A 467 -21.13 13.84 6.89
CA VAL A 467 -21.71 12.50 6.87
C VAL A 467 -21.71 11.99 5.43
N GLN A 468 -21.10 10.86 5.18
CA GLN A 468 -21.22 10.16 3.91
C GLN A 468 -22.15 8.96 4.05
N ARG A 469 -23.38 9.12 3.58
CA ARG A 469 -24.42 8.11 3.63
C ARG A 469 -24.61 7.48 2.25
N TYR A 470 -24.54 6.16 2.17
CA TYR A 470 -24.73 5.42 0.93
C TYR A 470 -25.49 4.12 1.16
N LYS A 471 -26.23 3.70 0.14
CA LYS A 471 -26.87 2.39 0.12
C LYS A 471 -26.15 1.49 -0.87
N LEU A 472 -25.65 0.37 -0.39
CA LEU A 472 -24.98 -0.64 -1.21
C LEU A 472 -25.94 -1.79 -1.46
N HIS A 473 -26.35 -1.97 -2.71
CA HIS A 473 -27.18 -3.08 -3.16
C HIS A 473 -26.31 -4.23 -3.67
N PHE A 474 -26.77 -5.45 -3.48
CA PHE A 474 -26.06 -6.65 -3.92
C PHE A 474 -26.99 -7.78 -4.35
N VAL A 475 -26.47 -8.63 -5.23
CA VAL A 475 -27.00 -9.94 -5.58
C VAL A 475 -25.86 -10.93 -5.51
N MET A 476 -26.03 -12.01 -4.76
CA MET A 476 -25.06 -13.10 -4.64
C MET A 476 -25.67 -14.41 -5.13
N GLN A 477 -24.97 -15.08 -6.03
CA GLN A 477 -25.34 -16.39 -6.53
C GLN A 477 -24.27 -17.40 -6.19
N PHE A 478 -24.71 -18.63 -5.87
CA PHE A 478 -23.85 -19.74 -5.46
C PHE A 478 -23.99 -20.87 -6.49
N ASP A 479 -22.89 -21.52 -6.84
CA ASP A 479 -22.92 -22.66 -7.78
C ASP A 479 -23.47 -23.92 -7.14
N LYS A 480 -23.51 -24.00 -5.80
CA LYS A 480 -24.11 -25.09 -5.01
C LYS A 480 -25.21 -24.57 -4.09
N PRO A 481 -26.27 -25.33 -3.86
CA PRO A 481 -27.32 -24.90 -2.95
C PRO A 481 -26.86 -24.90 -1.51
N PHE A 482 -27.17 -23.83 -0.80
CA PHE A 482 -27.05 -23.79 0.67
C PHE A 482 -28.28 -24.44 1.31
N LYS A 483 -28.05 -25.13 2.43
CA LYS A 483 -29.08 -25.86 3.19
C LYS A 483 -30.00 -24.89 3.93
N THR A 484 -29.41 -23.88 4.58
CA THR A 484 -30.14 -22.91 5.40
C THR A 484 -29.51 -21.53 5.27
N MET A 485 -30.32 -20.49 5.29
CA MET A 485 -29.90 -19.13 5.58
C MET A 485 -30.22 -18.80 7.04
N ASN A 486 -29.23 -18.30 7.75
CA ASN A 486 -29.32 -17.86 9.12
C ASN A 486 -28.78 -16.45 9.21
N GLY A 487 -29.00 -15.77 10.35
CA GLY A 487 -28.47 -14.43 10.52
C GLY A 487 -28.28 -14.05 11.98
N TRP A 488 -27.62 -12.92 12.20
CA TRP A 488 -27.53 -12.31 13.53
C TRP A 488 -27.78 -10.81 13.46
N ILE A 489 -28.28 -10.29 14.58
CA ILE A 489 -28.35 -8.86 14.88
C ILE A 489 -27.96 -8.71 16.35
N ARG A 490 -26.92 -7.91 16.63
CA ARG A 490 -26.48 -7.58 18.00
C ARG A 490 -26.27 -8.82 18.87
N ASN A 491 -25.42 -9.71 18.46
CA ASN A 491 -25.13 -10.98 19.16
C ASN A 491 -26.28 -11.99 19.26
N LYS A 492 -27.46 -11.70 18.74
CA LYS A 492 -28.56 -12.64 18.71
C LYS A 492 -28.64 -13.34 17.36
N VAL A 493 -28.51 -14.66 17.38
CA VAL A 493 -28.60 -15.51 16.19
C VAL A 493 -30.07 -15.91 15.93
N TYR A 494 -30.45 -15.92 14.66
CA TYR A 494 -31.74 -16.33 14.10
C TYR A 494 -31.52 -17.42 13.09
N SER A 495 -32.12 -18.57 13.28
CA SER A 495 -31.92 -19.74 12.42
C SER A 495 -33.04 -19.88 11.41
N GLN A 496 -32.71 -20.41 10.21
CA GLN A 496 -33.64 -20.75 9.13
C GLN A 496 -34.53 -19.57 8.75
N ILE A 497 -33.93 -18.42 8.49
CA ILE A 497 -34.63 -17.22 8.07
C ILE A 497 -34.71 -17.13 6.54
N GLU A 498 -35.81 -16.59 6.03
CA GLU A 498 -36.00 -16.26 4.61
C GLU A 498 -35.66 -14.80 4.32
N GLN A 499 -35.60 -13.97 5.37
CA GLN A 499 -35.32 -12.56 5.28
C GLN A 499 -34.67 -12.02 6.57
N LEU A 500 -33.71 -11.13 6.43
CA LEU A 500 -33.17 -10.34 7.52
C LEU A 500 -33.49 -8.86 7.24
N HIS A 501 -34.10 -8.18 8.20
CA HIS A 501 -34.34 -6.74 8.13
C HIS A 501 -34.42 -6.14 9.54
N LYS A 502 -33.80 -4.99 9.76
CA LYS A 502 -33.74 -4.34 11.05
C LYS A 502 -35.15 -4.06 11.65
N SER A 503 -36.08 -3.60 10.83
CA SER A 503 -37.45 -3.23 11.26
C SER A 503 -38.27 -4.41 11.77
N ASN A 504 -37.97 -5.63 11.38
CA ASN A 504 -38.67 -6.84 11.78
C ASN A 504 -38.15 -7.46 13.08
N MET A 505 -37.12 -6.87 13.67
CA MET A 505 -36.45 -7.40 14.84
C MET A 505 -36.48 -6.43 16.00
N LYS A 506 -37.10 -6.84 17.13
CA LYS A 506 -37.16 -6.00 18.35
C LYS A 506 -35.75 -5.66 18.81
N SER A 507 -35.49 -4.37 18.95
CA SER A 507 -34.20 -3.85 19.44
C SER A 507 -33.90 -4.34 20.84
N GLN A 508 -32.74 -4.98 21.08
CA GLN A 508 -32.13 -5.13 22.38
C GLN A 508 -30.89 -4.26 22.42
N GLN A 509 -30.80 -3.41 23.46
CA GLN A 509 -29.60 -2.62 23.71
C GLN A 509 -28.44 -3.52 24.06
N VAL A 510 -27.30 -3.35 23.43
CA VAL A 510 -26.02 -3.96 23.81
C VAL A 510 -25.08 -2.87 24.26
N PHE A 511 -24.62 -2.92 25.48
CA PHE A 511 -23.57 -2.07 26.01
C PHE A 511 -22.22 -2.66 25.62
N THR A 512 -21.41 -1.95 24.86
CA THR A 512 -19.98 -2.19 24.76
C THR A 512 -19.23 -1.20 25.65
N VAL A 513 -18.30 -1.70 26.45
CA VAL A 513 -17.68 -1.01 27.59
C VAL A 513 -16.67 0.07 27.19
N GLU A 514 -16.30 0.23 25.93
CA GLU A 514 -15.16 1.08 25.54
C GLU A 514 -15.46 2.31 24.68
N ASN A 515 -16.69 2.55 24.25
CA ASN A 515 -17.02 3.84 23.62
C ASN A 515 -18.41 4.31 24.00
N ASN A 516 -18.45 5.49 24.60
CA ASN A 516 -19.66 6.22 24.92
C ASN A 516 -20.60 6.31 23.71
N SER A 517 -21.77 5.66 23.90
CA SER A 517 -23.05 6.10 23.33
C SER A 517 -23.18 6.24 21.82
N GLN A 518 -23.10 5.14 21.07
CA GLN A 518 -23.98 4.99 19.91
C GLN A 518 -24.33 3.52 19.71
N ASP A 519 -25.63 3.25 19.53
CA ASP A 519 -26.21 1.96 19.20
C ASP A 519 -25.73 1.53 17.79
N LYS A 520 -24.55 0.97 17.67
CA LYS A 520 -24.03 0.43 16.41
C LYS A 520 -24.80 -0.85 16.07
N LEU A 521 -25.29 -0.94 14.86
CA LEU A 521 -25.94 -2.13 14.35
C LEU A 521 -24.86 -3.13 13.90
N ASP A 522 -24.71 -4.21 14.66
CA ASP A 522 -23.92 -5.38 14.26
C ASP A 522 -24.87 -6.40 13.66
N ALA A 523 -24.72 -6.71 12.40
CA ALA A 523 -25.60 -7.63 11.68
C ALA A 523 -24.88 -8.37 10.55
N GLY A 524 -25.26 -9.60 10.35
CA GLY A 524 -24.78 -10.43 9.26
C GLY A 524 -25.64 -11.65 9.02
N ILE A 525 -25.29 -12.42 8.02
CA ILE A 525 -25.90 -13.71 7.70
C ILE A 525 -24.83 -14.79 7.58
N PHE A 526 -25.26 -16.04 7.72
CA PHE A 526 -24.43 -17.19 7.35
C PHE A 526 -25.27 -18.25 6.66
N LEU A 527 -24.66 -18.86 5.66
CA LEU A 527 -25.25 -19.88 4.82
C LEU A 527 -24.57 -21.21 5.11
N ASP A 528 -25.33 -22.18 5.60
CA ASP A 528 -24.82 -23.54 5.83
C ASP A 528 -24.91 -24.37 4.56
N PHE A 529 -23.88 -25.15 4.27
CA PHE A 529 -23.80 -26.02 3.11
C PHE A 529 -23.73 -27.48 3.51
N ASN A 530 -24.02 -28.36 2.54
CA ASN A 530 -23.81 -29.79 2.66
C ASN A 530 -22.70 -30.21 1.69
N LEU A 531 -21.46 -30.26 2.19
CA LEU A 531 -20.25 -30.49 1.41
C LEU A 531 -19.50 -31.70 1.89
N ASN A 532 -18.72 -32.32 0.99
CA ASN A 532 -17.69 -33.29 1.31
C ASN A 532 -16.32 -32.60 1.38
N THR A 533 -15.38 -33.23 2.04
CA THR A 533 -13.98 -32.77 2.06
C THR A 533 -13.44 -32.73 0.63
N GLY A 534 -12.88 -31.58 0.23
CA GLY A 534 -12.36 -31.30 -1.09
C GLY A 534 -13.39 -30.67 -2.05
N ASP A 535 -14.65 -30.52 -1.62
CA ASP A 535 -15.62 -29.76 -2.42
C ASP A 535 -15.30 -28.28 -2.38
N ASP A 536 -15.57 -27.59 -3.47
CA ASP A 536 -15.53 -26.14 -3.57
C ASP A 536 -16.93 -25.52 -3.63
N VAL A 537 -17.05 -24.28 -3.23
CA VAL A 537 -18.22 -23.42 -3.45
C VAL A 537 -17.76 -22.16 -4.15
N MET A 538 -18.38 -21.85 -5.28
CA MET A 538 -18.17 -20.58 -5.97
C MET A 538 -19.31 -19.61 -5.67
N VAL A 539 -18.92 -18.36 -5.43
CA VAL A 539 -19.85 -17.25 -5.18
C VAL A 539 -19.56 -16.15 -6.18
N ARG A 540 -20.57 -15.75 -6.96
CA ARG A 540 -20.50 -14.54 -7.78
C ARG A 540 -21.41 -13.46 -7.23
N THR A 541 -20.87 -12.25 -7.12
CA THR A 541 -21.56 -11.12 -6.50
C THR A 541 -21.55 -9.93 -7.43
N GLY A 542 -22.73 -9.36 -7.71
CA GLY A 542 -22.88 -8.06 -8.36
C GLY A 542 -23.24 -7.00 -7.33
N ILE A 543 -22.70 -5.79 -7.48
CA ILE A 543 -23.00 -4.65 -6.58
C ILE A 543 -23.46 -3.44 -7.38
N SER A 544 -24.21 -2.54 -6.71
CA SER A 544 -24.68 -1.27 -7.25
C SER A 544 -25.00 -0.29 -6.13
N LEU A 545 -24.78 1.01 -6.37
CA LEU A 545 -25.31 2.07 -5.48
C LEU A 545 -26.75 2.47 -5.83
N VAL A 546 -27.30 2.00 -6.94
CA VAL A 546 -28.60 2.42 -7.47
C VAL A 546 -29.74 1.51 -7.01
N SER A 547 -29.65 0.19 -7.30
CA SER A 547 -30.74 -0.74 -6.97
C SER A 547 -30.26 -2.20 -6.99
N ILE A 548 -31.06 -3.09 -6.39
CA ILE A 548 -30.84 -4.55 -6.47
C ILE A 548 -30.90 -5.01 -7.94
N ASP A 549 -31.84 -4.47 -8.74
CA ASP A 549 -31.97 -4.82 -10.15
C ASP A 549 -30.71 -4.45 -10.95
N ASN A 550 -30.09 -3.32 -10.63
CA ASN A 550 -28.82 -2.91 -11.24
C ASN A 550 -27.64 -3.79 -10.78
N ALA A 551 -27.59 -4.17 -9.49
CA ALA A 551 -26.60 -5.13 -9.00
C ALA A 551 -26.74 -6.49 -9.74
N ARG A 552 -27.96 -6.93 -9.98
CA ARG A 552 -28.27 -8.13 -10.78
C ARG A 552 -27.82 -7.95 -12.23
N LEU A 553 -28.14 -6.83 -12.84
CA LEU A 553 -27.75 -6.53 -14.22
C LEU A 553 -26.22 -6.48 -14.37
N ASN A 554 -25.51 -5.85 -13.43
CA ASN A 554 -24.04 -5.84 -13.40
C ASN A 554 -23.48 -7.27 -13.36
N LEU A 555 -24.01 -8.12 -12.49
CA LEU A 555 -23.61 -9.53 -12.38
C LEU A 555 -23.88 -10.33 -13.67
N GLU A 556 -25.03 -10.14 -14.24
CA GLU A 556 -25.46 -10.80 -15.49
C GLU A 556 -24.53 -10.43 -16.66
N GLU A 557 -24.32 -9.14 -16.89
CA GLU A 557 -23.55 -8.63 -18.03
C GLU A 557 -22.05 -8.90 -17.90
N GLU A 558 -21.51 -8.83 -16.67
CA GLU A 558 -20.07 -8.89 -16.47
C GLU A 558 -19.53 -10.30 -16.16
N ILE A 559 -20.32 -11.17 -15.53
CA ILE A 559 -19.88 -12.52 -15.17
C ILE A 559 -20.81 -13.62 -15.69
N ALA A 560 -22.12 -13.55 -15.39
CA ALA A 560 -23.00 -14.69 -15.60
C ALA A 560 -23.11 -15.04 -17.09
N ARG A 561 -23.35 -14.09 -17.96
CA ARG A 561 -23.50 -14.28 -19.40
C ARG A 561 -22.17 -14.57 -20.11
N PRO A 562 -21.06 -13.81 -19.91
CA PRO A 562 -19.83 -14.05 -20.65
C PRO A 562 -19.01 -15.24 -20.15
N PHE A 563 -19.06 -15.56 -18.86
CA PHE A 563 -18.14 -16.52 -18.24
C PHE A 563 -18.83 -17.65 -17.48
N GLY A 564 -20.10 -17.47 -17.06
CA GLY A 564 -20.82 -18.44 -16.22
C GLY A 564 -20.11 -18.62 -14.88
N TRP A 565 -19.64 -19.84 -14.60
CA TRP A 565 -18.85 -20.22 -13.44
C TRP A 565 -17.36 -20.47 -13.76
N ASN A 566 -16.89 -20.03 -14.93
CA ASN A 566 -15.51 -20.26 -15.34
C ASN A 566 -14.56 -19.23 -14.73
N PHE A 567 -14.04 -19.54 -13.55
CA PHE A 567 -13.14 -18.69 -12.77
C PHE A 567 -11.91 -18.26 -13.58
N ASP A 568 -11.25 -19.19 -14.28
CA ASP A 568 -10.01 -18.91 -15.01
C ASP A 568 -10.22 -17.97 -16.21
N LYS A 569 -11.40 -18.00 -16.83
CA LYS A 569 -11.73 -17.04 -17.89
C LYS A 569 -11.91 -15.62 -17.35
N VAL A 570 -12.46 -15.44 -16.14
CA VAL A 570 -12.54 -14.12 -15.50
C VAL A 570 -11.14 -13.60 -15.18
N VAL A 571 -10.27 -14.45 -14.64
CA VAL A 571 -8.86 -14.12 -14.40
C VAL A 571 -8.17 -13.67 -15.70
N THR A 572 -8.33 -14.45 -16.78
CA THR A 572 -7.73 -14.15 -18.09
C THR A 572 -8.23 -12.82 -18.64
N ASN A 573 -9.54 -12.58 -18.60
CA ASN A 573 -10.15 -11.33 -19.04
C ASN A 573 -9.56 -10.11 -18.34
N GLN A 574 -9.36 -10.20 -17.03
CA GLN A 574 -8.74 -9.12 -16.27
C GLN A 574 -7.28 -8.91 -16.66
N GLN A 575 -6.53 -10.00 -16.80
CA GLN A 575 -5.13 -9.95 -17.24
C GLN A 575 -4.97 -9.31 -18.62
N ASP A 576 -5.81 -9.68 -19.59
CA ASP A 576 -5.76 -9.15 -20.95
C ASP A 576 -6.16 -7.66 -21.00
N THR A 577 -7.10 -7.24 -20.15
CA THR A 577 -7.48 -5.83 -19.99
C THR A 577 -6.30 -5.00 -19.49
N TRP A 578 -5.62 -5.43 -18.44
CA TRP A 578 -4.45 -4.75 -17.90
C TRP A 578 -3.27 -4.76 -18.86
N GLU A 579 -2.99 -5.88 -19.53
CA GLU A 579 -1.92 -5.97 -20.52
C GLU A 579 -2.14 -4.99 -21.68
N THR A 580 -3.39 -4.85 -22.15
CA THR A 580 -3.76 -3.88 -23.20
C THR A 580 -3.44 -2.43 -22.76
N LEU A 581 -3.70 -2.09 -21.51
CA LEU A 581 -3.36 -0.76 -20.98
C LEU A 581 -1.84 -0.59 -20.84
N PHE A 582 -1.13 -1.61 -20.38
CA PHE A 582 0.32 -1.55 -20.17
C PHE A 582 1.11 -1.47 -21.48
N GLN A 583 0.56 -1.98 -22.59
CA GLN A 583 1.20 -1.87 -23.91
C GLN A 583 1.34 -0.44 -24.42
N ARG A 584 0.65 0.55 -23.81
CA ARG A 584 0.79 1.97 -24.19
C ARG A 584 2.12 2.57 -23.75
N VAL A 585 2.79 1.97 -22.78
CA VAL A 585 4.06 2.45 -22.26
C VAL A 585 4.98 1.27 -21.92
N SER A 586 6.25 1.38 -22.31
CA SER A 586 7.23 0.34 -22.00
C SER A 586 8.56 0.96 -21.61
N ILE A 587 9.30 0.24 -20.76
CA ILE A 587 10.66 0.61 -20.40
C ILE A 587 11.65 -0.44 -20.92
N THR A 588 12.84 0.02 -21.29
CA THR A 588 13.94 -0.84 -21.70
C THR A 588 14.99 -0.84 -20.60
N THR A 589 15.05 -1.91 -19.85
CA THR A 589 16.08 -2.18 -18.84
C THR A 589 16.23 -3.69 -18.68
N ASP A 590 17.39 -4.16 -18.29
CA ASP A 590 17.62 -5.55 -17.90
C ASP A 590 17.57 -5.75 -16.37
N ASN A 591 17.33 -4.67 -15.60
CA ASN A 591 17.12 -4.75 -14.16
C ASN A 591 15.67 -5.13 -13.87
N TYR A 592 15.47 -6.35 -13.36
CA TYR A 592 14.17 -6.90 -13.01
C TYR A 592 13.43 -6.06 -11.96
N LEU A 593 14.15 -5.60 -10.90
CA LEU A 593 13.54 -4.82 -9.83
C LEU A 593 13.04 -3.45 -10.32
N LEU A 594 13.75 -2.82 -11.26
CA LEU A 594 13.28 -1.58 -11.89
C LEU A 594 12.04 -1.81 -12.75
N LYS A 595 11.96 -2.93 -13.49
CA LYS A 595 10.74 -3.30 -14.23
C LYS A 595 9.58 -3.53 -13.28
N GLN A 596 9.79 -4.30 -12.22
CA GLN A 596 8.80 -4.56 -11.18
C GLN A 596 8.29 -3.26 -10.58
N LYS A 597 9.18 -2.36 -10.15
CA LYS A 597 8.83 -1.05 -9.61
C LYS A 597 8.00 -0.21 -10.60
N PHE A 598 8.43 -0.17 -11.87
CA PHE A 598 7.75 0.60 -12.90
C PHE A 598 6.33 0.09 -13.15
N TYR A 599 6.16 -1.20 -13.43
CA TYR A 599 4.84 -1.76 -13.74
C TYR A 599 3.93 -1.83 -12.52
N THR A 600 4.47 -2.00 -11.31
CA THR A 600 3.69 -1.89 -10.07
C THR A 600 3.16 -0.47 -9.87
N ASN A 601 3.98 0.56 -10.09
CA ASN A 601 3.53 1.95 -10.00
C ASN A 601 2.53 2.30 -11.10
N LEU A 602 2.71 1.77 -12.32
CA LEU A 602 1.74 1.92 -13.40
C LEU A 602 0.38 1.30 -13.02
N TYR A 603 0.38 0.10 -12.44
CA TYR A 603 -0.83 -0.53 -11.87
C TYR A 603 -1.46 0.36 -10.80
N ARG A 604 -0.68 0.83 -9.83
CA ARG A 604 -1.16 1.68 -8.72
C ARG A 604 -1.65 3.06 -9.17
N SER A 605 -1.22 3.57 -10.33
CA SER A 605 -1.71 4.83 -10.87
C SER A 605 -3.18 4.75 -11.33
N ILE A 606 -3.72 3.56 -11.58
CA ILE A 606 -5.06 3.34 -12.13
C ILE A 606 -5.95 2.57 -11.15
N SER A 607 -5.43 1.52 -10.52
CA SER A 607 -6.22 0.55 -9.75
C SER A 607 -6.99 1.12 -8.54
N PRO A 608 -6.51 2.16 -7.81
CA PRO A 608 -7.25 2.69 -6.66
C PRO A 608 -8.46 3.57 -7.04
N ARG A 609 -8.59 3.97 -8.29
CA ARG A 609 -9.72 4.82 -8.73
C ARG A 609 -10.94 3.97 -9.06
N THR A 610 -12.14 4.52 -8.91
CA THR A 610 -13.39 3.77 -8.92
C THR A 610 -14.38 4.35 -9.94
N ILE A 611 -15.09 3.47 -10.65
CA ILE A 611 -16.27 3.82 -11.45
C ILE A 611 -17.53 3.65 -10.59
N TRP A 612 -18.46 4.60 -10.69
CA TRP A 612 -19.68 4.58 -9.88
C TRP A 612 -20.99 4.50 -10.68
N ASN A 613 -20.92 4.30 -11.99
CA ASN A 613 -22.10 3.99 -12.78
C ASN A 613 -22.22 2.50 -13.06
N ASP A 614 -23.44 2.00 -13.13
CA ASP A 614 -23.80 0.64 -13.51
C ASP A 614 -23.62 0.41 -15.03
N VAL A 615 -23.71 -0.84 -15.48
CA VAL A 615 -23.53 -1.19 -16.91
C VAL A 615 -24.54 -0.54 -17.84
N ASN A 616 -25.74 -0.20 -17.32
CA ASN A 616 -26.77 0.53 -18.06
C ASN A 616 -26.57 2.06 -18.08
N GLY A 617 -25.49 2.56 -17.43
CA GLY A 617 -25.18 3.99 -17.31
C GLY A 617 -25.91 4.71 -16.18
N GLU A 618 -26.73 4.03 -15.38
CA GLU A 618 -27.34 4.61 -14.19
C GLU A 618 -26.33 4.80 -13.05
N TRP A 619 -26.50 5.87 -12.26
CA TRP A 619 -25.65 6.15 -11.09
C TRP A 619 -26.42 7.02 -10.08
N MET A 620 -25.97 7.03 -8.81
CA MET A 620 -26.52 7.90 -7.76
C MET A 620 -25.70 9.19 -7.69
N ASP A 621 -26.37 10.34 -7.77
CA ASP A 621 -25.69 11.64 -7.65
C ASP A 621 -25.49 12.06 -6.19
N MET A 622 -24.87 13.24 -6.00
CA MET A 622 -24.54 13.78 -4.68
C MET A 622 -25.78 14.12 -3.85
N ASN A 623 -26.94 14.33 -4.48
CA ASN A 623 -28.22 14.62 -3.82
C ASN A 623 -28.95 13.33 -3.39
N GLY A 624 -28.46 12.16 -3.82
CA GLY A 624 -29.14 10.88 -3.62
C GLY A 624 -30.21 10.60 -4.70
N ASP A 625 -30.16 11.31 -5.81
CA ASP A 625 -31.07 11.12 -6.95
C ASP A 625 -30.43 10.18 -7.98
N LYS A 626 -31.26 9.33 -8.59
CA LYS A 626 -30.84 8.50 -9.69
C LYS A 626 -30.62 9.33 -10.95
N ALA A 627 -29.48 9.13 -11.57
CA ALA A 627 -29.07 9.82 -12.79
C ALA A 627 -28.67 8.82 -13.88
N LEU A 628 -28.57 9.30 -15.11
CA LEU A 628 -28.14 8.52 -16.27
C LEU A 628 -27.01 9.26 -16.99
N ILE A 629 -26.01 8.51 -17.46
CA ILE A 629 -24.99 9.05 -18.35
C ILE A 629 -25.64 9.51 -19.66
N ASP A 630 -25.43 10.77 -19.99
CA ASP A 630 -26.06 11.44 -21.15
C ASP A 630 -25.15 11.47 -22.40
N LYS A 631 -23.89 11.06 -22.27
CA LYS A 631 -22.91 11.03 -23.36
C LYS A 631 -22.38 9.61 -23.57
N PRO A 632 -22.50 9.01 -24.80
CA PRO A 632 -21.98 7.68 -25.08
C PRO A 632 -20.49 7.54 -24.80
N GLY A 633 -20.09 6.42 -24.21
CA GLY A 633 -18.68 6.11 -23.88
C GLY A 633 -18.14 6.83 -22.66
N LYS A 634 -18.93 7.62 -21.95
CA LYS A 634 -18.55 8.25 -20.69
C LYS A 634 -18.79 7.31 -19.52
N SER A 635 -18.06 7.62 -18.45
CA SER A 635 -18.19 6.99 -17.15
C SER A 635 -18.10 8.03 -16.04
N ILE A 636 -18.71 7.71 -14.91
CA ILE A 636 -18.66 8.53 -13.70
C ILE A 636 -17.56 7.96 -12.81
N TYR A 637 -16.55 8.77 -12.53
CA TYR A 637 -15.39 8.37 -11.71
C TYR A 637 -15.47 8.96 -10.31
N GLY A 638 -14.99 8.20 -9.35
CA GLY A 638 -14.82 8.61 -7.97
C GLY A 638 -13.45 8.25 -7.42
N GLY A 639 -13.17 8.85 -6.31
CA GLY A 639 -11.94 8.61 -5.56
C GLY A 639 -11.93 9.47 -4.31
N ASP A 640 -10.98 9.17 -3.44
CA ASP A 640 -10.80 9.82 -2.15
C ASP A 640 -10.59 11.33 -2.27
N SER A 641 -9.50 11.73 -2.88
CA SER A 641 -9.14 13.13 -3.09
C SER A 641 -8.38 13.30 -4.41
N ALA A 642 -8.72 14.38 -5.10
CA ALA A 642 -7.98 14.79 -6.29
C ALA A 642 -6.69 15.57 -5.96
N TRP A 643 -6.39 15.84 -4.68
CA TRP A 643 -5.30 16.73 -4.27
C TRP A 643 -3.93 16.35 -4.85
N GLY A 644 -3.55 15.09 -4.82
CA GLY A 644 -2.30 14.61 -5.43
C GLY A 644 -2.36 14.37 -6.94
N MET A 645 -3.56 14.31 -7.53
CA MET A 645 -3.72 13.91 -8.94
C MET A 645 -3.19 14.96 -9.92
N HIS A 646 -3.44 16.25 -9.66
CA HIS A 646 -3.09 17.30 -10.60
C HIS A 646 -1.57 17.50 -10.77
N TRP A 647 -0.76 16.98 -9.84
CA TRP A 647 0.69 17.18 -9.87
C TRP A 647 1.40 16.33 -10.92
N THR A 648 1.07 15.05 -10.95
CA THR A 648 1.76 14.09 -11.83
C THR A 648 0.77 13.17 -12.54
N LEU A 649 -0.27 12.68 -11.85
CA LEU A 649 -1.20 11.72 -12.39
C LEU A 649 -2.09 12.33 -13.49
N GLY A 650 -2.54 13.58 -13.32
CA GLY A 650 -3.30 14.31 -14.34
C GLY A 650 -2.52 14.47 -15.64
N PRO A 651 -1.28 15.01 -15.63
CA PRO A 651 -0.40 15.04 -16.80
C PRO A 651 -0.14 13.67 -17.40
N PHE A 652 0.05 12.64 -16.56
CA PHE A 652 0.24 11.27 -17.01
C PHE A 652 -1.00 10.74 -17.76
N TYR A 653 -2.21 10.99 -17.24
CA TYR A 653 -3.44 10.62 -17.94
C TYR A 653 -3.62 11.41 -19.23
N ASN A 654 -3.37 12.71 -19.23
CA ASN A 654 -3.44 13.52 -20.44
C ASN A 654 -2.56 12.97 -21.55
N LEU A 655 -1.36 12.47 -21.21
CA LEU A 655 -0.39 11.97 -22.16
C LEU A 655 -0.69 10.55 -22.64
N LEU A 656 -1.05 9.63 -21.75
CA LEU A 656 -1.12 8.20 -22.06
C LEU A 656 -2.55 7.64 -22.08
N TYR A 657 -3.48 8.25 -21.33
CA TYR A 657 -4.84 7.77 -21.13
C TYR A 657 -5.85 8.94 -21.17
N PRO A 658 -5.88 9.72 -22.27
CA PRO A 658 -6.71 10.93 -22.36
C PRO A 658 -8.21 10.64 -22.16
N GLU A 659 -8.68 9.42 -22.46
CA GLU A 659 -10.03 8.96 -22.18
C GLU A 659 -10.35 8.96 -20.68
N TYR A 660 -9.38 8.67 -19.82
CA TYR A 660 -9.58 8.71 -18.37
C TYR A 660 -9.69 10.16 -17.86
N MET A 661 -8.84 11.05 -18.36
CA MET A 661 -8.96 12.47 -18.03
C MET A 661 -10.29 13.06 -18.55
N SER A 662 -10.73 12.68 -19.74
CA SER A 662 -12.00 13.06 -20.31
C SER A 662 -13.18 12.62 -19.41
N ASN A 663 -13.14 11.42 -18.84
CA ASN A 663 -14.15 10.94 -17.90
C ASN A 663 -14.08 11.68 -16.55
N TRP A 664 -12.90 12.05 -16.06
CA TRP A 664 -12.76 12.89 -14.86
C TRP A 664 -13.40 14.25 -15.06
N ILE A 665 -13.14 14.93 -16.19
CA ILE A 665 -13.74 16.24 -16.51
C ILE A 665 -15.25 16.11 -16.66
N TYR A 666 -15.73 15.05 -17.34
CA TYR A 666 -17.16 14.76 -17.44
C TYR A 666 -17.79 14.55 -16.05
N THR A 667 -17.14 13.84 -15.16
CA THR A 667 -17.60 13.67 -13.77
C THR A 667 -17.74 15.01 -13.06
N TYR A 668 -16.75 15.91 -13.17
CA TYR A 668 -16.79 17.25 -12.57
C TYR A 668 -17.86 18.13 -13.22
N GLU A 669 -18.08 17.98 -14.54
CA GLU A 669 -19.21 18.62 -15.23
C GLU A 669 -20.55 18.18 -14.62
N GLN A 670 -20.74 16.89 -14.36
CA GLN A 670 -21.96 16.36 -13.73
C GLN A 670 -22.12 16.84 -12.28
N PHE A 671 -21.03 16.92 -11.51
CA PHE A 671 -21.07 17.47 -10.14
C PHE A 671 -21.53 18.93 -10.13
N TYR A 672 -20.98 19.77 -11.00
CA TYR A 672 -21.40 21.16 -11.09
C TYR A 672 -22.82 21.30 -11.61
N ARG A 673 -23.21 20.57 -12.61
CA ARG A 673 -24.54 20.61 -13.23
C ARG A 673 -25.64 20.21 -12.25
N ARG A 674 -25.39 19.22 -11.39
CA ARG A 674 -26.39 18.64 -10.47
C ARG A 674 -26.32 19.19 -9.06
N GLY A 675 -25.13 19.44 -8.56
CA GLY A 675 -24.89 19.90 -7.19
C GLY A 675 -24.40 21.33 -7.07
N GLY A 676 -24.07 22.00 -8.18
CA GLY A 676 -23.62 23.38 -8.22
C GLY A 676 -22.18 23.64 -7.80
N TRP A 677 -21.39 22.58 -7.49
CA TRP A 677 -20.02 22.71 -6.97
C TRP A 677 -19.06 21.73 -7.63
N LEU A 678 -17.77 22.08 -7.64
CA LEU A 678 -16.70 21.16 -7.95
C LEU A 678 -16.26 20.42 -6.67
N PRO A 679 -16.05 19.08 -6.70
CA PRO A 679 -15.64 18.35 -5.51
C PRO A 679 -14.15 18.52 -5.23
N ASN A 680 -13.76 18.47 -3.94
CA ASN A 680 -12.38 18.27 -3.52
C ASN A 680 -12.00 16.78 -3.62
N GLY A 681 -12.88 15.91 -3.14
CA GLY A 681 -12.92 14.48 -3.33
C GLY A 681 -14.34 14.01 -3.53
N ASN A 682 -14.56 12.85 -4.13
CA ASN A 682 -15.89 12.36 -4.47
C ASN A 682 -16.07 10.85 -4.30
N PRO A 683 -15.70 10.27 -3.14
CA PRO A 683 -15.98 8.87 -2.85
C PRO A 683 -17.49 8.65 -2.84
N GLY A 684 -17.95 7.53 -3.43
CA GLY A 684 -19.38 7.22 -3.50
C GLY A 684 -20.27 8.32 -4.07
N MET A 685 -19.71 9.22 -4.88
CA MET A 685 -20.38 10.36 -5.51
C MET A 685 -20.87 11.45 -4.55
N LYS A 686 -20.37 11.50 -3.32
CA LYS A 686 -20.65 12.59 -2.37
C LYS A 686 -19.56 13.65 -2.40
N TYR A 687 -19.87 14.88 -1.99
CA TYR A 687 -18.87 15.90 -1.75
C TYR A 687 -18.07 15.52 -0.51
N PHE A 688 -16.76 15.45 -0.66
CA PHE A 688 -15.89 15.11 0.43
C PHE A 688 -14.67 16.03 0.42
N ARG A 689 -14.45 16.75 1.52
CA ARG A 689 -13.29 17.60 1.64
C ARG A 689 -12.28 16.94 2.57
N VAL A 690 -11.10 16.66 2.03
CA VAL A 690 -9.99 16.08 2.79
C VAL A 690 -8.84 17.06 2.88
N MET A 691 -8.53 17.71 1.76
CA MET A 691 -7.30 18.50 1.61
C MET A 691 -7.61 19.96 1.29
N ILE A 692 -6.56 20.76 1.28
CA ILE A 692 -6.57 22.18 0.98
C ILE A 692 -6.88 22.49 -0.48
N GLY A 693 -7.37 23.68 -0.76
CA GLY A 693 -7.70 24.16 -2.10
C GLY A 693 -8.83 23.37 -2.78
N ASN A 694 -8.95 23.50 -4.10
CA ASN A 694 -9.82 22.68 -4.94
C ASN A 694 -9.04 22.06 -6.10
N PRO A 695 -8.56 20.83 -5.99
CA PRO A 695 -7.71 20.19 -6.99
C PRO A 695 -8.44 19.79 -8.28
N ALA A 696 -9.78 19.79 -8.32
CA ALA A 696 -10.52 19.56 -9.55
C ALA A 696 -10.25 20.64 -10.59
N LEU A 697 -10.02 21.89 -10.15
CA LEU A 697 -9.75 23.03 -11.03
C LEU A 697 -8.48 22.83 -11.87
N PRO A 698 -7.29 22.60 -11.31
CA PRO A 698 -6.08 22.34 -12.10
C PRO A 698 -6.23 21.14 -13.04
N LEU A 699 -6.97 20.10 -12.65
CA LEU A 699 -7.20 18.92 -13.50
C LEU A 699 -8.02 19.27 -14.74
N ILE A 700 -9.12 20.03 -14.58
CA ILE A 700 -9.97 20.50 -15.69
C ILE A 700 -9.14 21.34 -16.65
N VAL A 701 -8.39 22.31 -16.12
CA VAL A 701 -7.57 23.23 -16.93
C VAL A 701 -6.48 22.48 -17.65
N SER A 702 -5.79 21.58 -16.98
CA SER A 702 -4.75 20.72 -17.57
C SER A 702 -5.32 19.88 -18.71
N GLY A 703 -6.46 19.22 -18.54
CA GLY A 703 -7.12 18.48 -19.61
C GLY A 703 -7.50 19.36 -20.81
N TYR A 704 -8.02 20.55 -20.55
CA TYR A 704 -8.33 21.53 -21.61
C TYR A 704 -7.07 21.93 -22.38
N GLN A 705 -5.97 22.24 -21.70
CA GLN A 705 -4.70 22.63 -22.34
C GLN A 705 -4.10 21.49 -23.17
N HIS A 706 -4.33 20.24 -22.80
CA HIS A 706 -3.92 19.05 -23.56
C HIS A 706 -4.91 18.63 -24.67
N GLY A 707 -5.92 19.47 -24.96
CA GLY A 707 -6.79 19.27 -26.12
C GLY A 707 -8.09 18.51 -25.85
N ILE A 708 -8.43 18.18 -24.61
CA ILE A 708 -9.73 17.58 -24.29
C ILE A 708 -10.83 18.65 -24.43
N ARG A 709 -11.84 18.36 -25.28
CA ARG A 709 -12.90 19.32 -25.66
C ARG A 709 -14.31 18.73 -25.61
N ASP A 710 -14.49 17.51 -25.18
CA ASP A 710 -15.76 16.77 -25.19
C ASP A 710 -16.62 17.03 -23.95
N PHE A 711 -16.53 18.26 -23.41
CA PHE A 711 -17.31 18.77 -22.30
C PHE A 711 -17.80 20.21 -22.56
N ASP A 712 -18.76 20.68 -21.75
CA ASP A 712 -19.29 22.05 -21.86
C ASP A 712 -18.31 23.07 -21.26
N SER A 713 -17.51 23.68 -22.11
CA SER A 713 -16.47 24.64 -21.70
C SER A 713 -17.05 25.93 -21.10
N GLN A 714 -18.28 26.35 -21.47
CA GLN A 714 -18.91 27.53 -20.88
C GLN A 714 -19.47 27.22 -19.50
N LEU A 715 -20.07 26.04 -19.31
CA LEU A 715 -20.49 25.57 -17.99
C LEU A 715 -19.29 25.44 -17.04
N MET A 716 -18.17 24.88 -17.53
CA MET A 716 -16.95 24.77 -16.74
C MET A 716 -16.34 26.13 -16.42
N TYR A 717 -16.41 27.11 -17.34
CA TYR A 717 -16.03 28.48 -17.01
C TYR A 717 -16.83 29.04 -15.81
N GLN A 718 -18.16 28.84 -15.80
CA GLN A 718 -18.99 29.23 -14.66
C GLN A 718 -18.61 28.49 -13.39
N ALA A 719 -18.35 27.21 -13.49
CA ALA A 719 -17.91 26.35 -12.38
C ALA A 719 -16.60 26.85 -11.75
N LEU A 720 -15.62 27.20 -12.59
CA LEU A 720 -14.31 27.68 -12.12
C LEU A 720 -14.42 29.04 -11.44
N ILE A 721 -15.20 29.98 -12.00
CA ILE A 721 -15.47 31.26 -11.35
C ILE A 721 -16.17 31.02 -10.00
N HIS A 722 -17.26 30.26 -10.00
CA HIS A 722 -18.01 30.00 -8.77
C HIS A 722 -17.08 29.39 -7.70
N GLN A 723 -16.30 28.36 -8.06
CA GLN A 723 -15.35 27.71 -7.13
C GLN A 723 -14.31 28.68 -6.58
N GLN A 724 -13.75 29.58 -7.43
CA GLN A 724 -12.70 30.54 -7.04
C GLN A 724 -13.22 31.82 -6.36
N THR A 725 -14.55 31.98 -6.24
CA THR A 725 -15.14 33.17 -5.59
C THR A 725 -16.02 32.82 -4.39
N ALA A 726 -16.33 31.58 -4.16
CA ALA A 726 -17.29 31.15 -3.13
C ALA A 726 -16.59 30.72 -1.83
N THR A 727 -17.11 31.19 -0.72
CA THR A 727 -16.74 30.77 0.62
C THR A 727 -17.27 29.36 0.91
N MET A 728 -16.56 28.64 1.74
CA MET A 728 -16.94 27.30 2.18
C MET A 728 -18.31 27.28 2.89
N ILE A 729 -19.11 26.29 2.50
CA ILE A 729 -20.38 25.95 3.16
C ILE A 729 -20.48 24.42 3.38
N ASN A 730 -21.31 24.01 4.33
CA ASN A 730 -21.77 22.64 4.44
C ASN A 730 -22.80 22.35 3.37
N TYR A 731 -22.59 21.28 2.60
CA TYR A 731 -23.56 20.83 1.60
C TYR A 731 -24.74 20.13 2.29
N PRO A 732 -25.98 20.33 1.86
CA PRO A 732 -27.16 19.79 2.55
C PRO A 732 -27.13 18.25 2.73
N GLU A 733 -26.68 17.54 1.71
CA GLU A 733 -26.61 16.06 1.70
C GLU A 733 -25.29 15.51 2.23
N GLY A 734 -24.49 16.32 2.91
CA GLY A 734 -23.22 15.99 3.53
C GLY A 734 -21.99 16.45 2.76
N GLY A 735 -20.90 16.65 3.50
CA GLY A 735 -19.65 17.19 2.98
C GLY A 735 -19.56 18.72 3.01
N GLN A 736 -18.42 19.21 2.55
CA GLN A 736 -18.12 20.65 2.48
C GLN A 736 -17.68 21.03 1.06
N VAL A 737 -18.14 22.20 0.62
CA VAL A 737 -17.86 22.77 -0.70
C VAL A 737 -17.42 24.22 -0.58
N GLY A 738 -16.75 24.78 -1.60
CA GLY A 738 -16.22 26.13 -1.57
C GLY A 738 -14.82 26.21 -0.93
N ASN A 739 -14.35 27.44 -0.69
CA ASN A 739 -12.99 27.71 -0.20
C ASN A 739 -13.00 28.24 1.24
N GLU A 740 -12.17 27.66 2.08
CA GLU A 740 -11.99 28.08 3.47
C GLU A 740 -11.26 29.42 3.55
N SER A 741 -11.70 30.28 4.48
CA SER A 741 -11.10 31.62 4.71
C SER A 741 -10.93 32.44 3.44
N TYR A 742 -11.78 32.22 2.44
CA TYR A 742 -11.68 32.90 1.15
C TYR A 742 -11.91 34.43 1.22
N PRO A 743 -12.82 34.97 2.07
CA PRO A 743 -12.95 36.40 2.28
C PRO A 743 -11.64 37.09 2.71
N ASP A 744 -10.83 36.44 3.55
CA ASP A 744 -9.52 36.96 3.94
C ASP A 744 -8.53 36.93 2.77
N TYR A 745 -8.50 35.82 2.03
CA TYR A 745 -7.63 35.71 0.86
C TYR A 745 -7.87 36.81 -0.16
N ILE A 746 -9.16 37.14 -0.46
CA ILE A 746 -9.53 38.19 -1.40
C ILE A 746 -9.22 39.60 -0.85
N THR A 747 -9.47 39.86 0.43
CA THR A 747 -9.33 41.19 1.00
C THR A 747 -7.92 41.54 1.40
N LYS A 748 -7.14 40.56 1.86
CA LYS A 748 -5.76 40.71 2.38
C LYS A 748 -4.71 40.24 1.40
N GLY A 749 -5.08 39.44 0.40
CA GLY A 749 -4.14 38.77 -0.51
C GLY A 749 -3.41 37.57 0.14
N TYR A 750 -3.87 37.08 1.27
CA TYR A 750 -3.40 35.86 1.94
C TYR A 750 -4.40 35.40 2.99
N VAL A 751 -4.30 34.15 3.39
CA VAL A 751 -5.07 33.58 4.50
C VAL A 751 -4.27 33.78 5.79
N PRO A 752 -4.76 34.60 6.75
CA PRO A 752 -4.00 34.91 7.97
C PRO A 752 -4.15 33.83 9.04
N LEU A 753 -3.15 33.74 9.91
CA LEU A 753 -3.19 32.93 11.13
C LEU A 753 -3.84 33.76 12.25
N TYR A 754 -5.01 33.36 12.71
CA TYR A 754 -5.76 34.05 13.77
C TYR A 754 -5.40 33.57 15.18
N ASP A 755 -5.11 32.27 15.31
CA ASP A 755 -4.80 31.65 16.59
C ASP A 755 -3.37 31.10 16.60
N ASP A 756 -2.63 31.35 17.70
CA ASP A 756 -1.26 30.86 17.89
C ASP A 756 -1.25 29.40 18.41
N ALA A 757 -2.37 28.90 18.89
CA ALA A 757 -2.53 27.52 19.33
C ALA A 757 -2.64 26.57 18.14
N TRP A 758 -1.50 26.18 17.58
CA TRP A 758 -1.48 25.21 16.50
C TRP A 758 -1.63 23.78 17.03
N ASP A 759 -2.65 23.07 16.53
CA ASP A 759 -2.91 21.70 16.90
C ASP A 759 -2.45 20.74 15.77
N TRP A 760 -1.43 19.96 16.06
CA TRP A 760 -0.92 18.92 15.19
C TRP A 760 -1.97 17.84 14.84
N ASN A 761 -2.99 17.68 15.69
CA ASN A 761 -4.07 16.70 15.46
C ASN A 761 -5.12 17.21 14.46
N SER A 762 -5.02 18.47 14.05
CA SER A 762 -5.96 19.08 13.11
C SER A 762 -5.26 19.94 12.06
N PRO A 763 -4.28 19.38 11.31
CA PRO A 763 -3.48 20.16 10.35
C PRO A 763 -4.28 20.78 9.22
N HIS A 764 -5.43 20.18 8.87
CA HIS A 764 -6.28 20.66 7.78
C HIS A 764 -7.06 21.94 8.12
N TYR A 765 -7.38 22.17 9.40
CA TYR A 765 -8.11 23.38 9.83
C TYR A 765 -7.24 24.63 9.92
N GLN A 766 -5.94 24.46 10.06
CA GLN A 766 -5.01 25.54 10.29
C GLN A 766 -4.02 25.72 9.14
N SER A 767 -4.46 25.34 7.95
CA SER A 767 -3.60 25.31 6.74
C SER A 767 -3.50 26.67 6.04
N TYR A 768 -3.36 27.74 6.77
CA TYR A 768 -3.43 29.13 6.31
C TYR A 768 -2.42 29.43 5.18
N VAL A 769 -1.16 29.08 5.37
CA VAL A 769 -0.10 29.27 4.36
C VAL A 769 -0.35 28.38 3.17
N SER A 770 -0.64 27.11 3.42
CA SER A 770 -0.90 26.14 2.36
C SER A 770 -2.11 26.52 1.51
N ASN A 771 -3.21 27.00 2.13
CA ASN A 771 -4.36 27.51 1.42
C ASN A 771 -4.01 28.72 0.53
N THR A 772 -3.18 29.65 1.03
CA THR A 772 -2.74 30.79 0.21
C THR A 772 -1.95 30.32 -1.02
N MET A 773 -1.08 29.35 -0.87
CA MET A 773 -0.29 28.79 -1.96
C MET A 773 -1.17 28.08 -3.00
N GLU A 774 -2.11 27.25 -2.54
CA GLU A 774 -3.05 26.53 -3.40
C GLU A 774 -3.96 27.48 -4.16
N TYR A 775 -4.55 28.48 -3.49
CA TYR A 775 -5.45 29.45 -4.13
C TYR A 775 -4.70 30.27 -5.19
N ALA A 776 -3.48 30.71 -4.91
CA ALA A 776 -2.69 31.46 -5.88
C ALA A 776 -2.38 30.63 -7.14
N TYR A 777 -2.03 29.35 -6.99
CA TYR A 777 -1.83 28.46 -8.12
C TYR A 777 -3.13 28.17 -8.89
N GLN A 778 -4.21 27.95 -8.17
CA GLN A 778 -5.53 27.70 -8.78
C GLN A 778 -6.06 28.93 -9.51
N ASP A 779 -5.81 30.14 -9.00
CA ASP A 779 -6.11 31.40 -9.69
C ASP A 779 -5.33 31.48 -11.01
N TYR A 780 -4.06 31.15 -11.02
CA TYR A 780 -3.29 31.08 -12.26
C TYR A 780 -3.92 30.09 -13.26
N CYS A 781 -4.25 28.87 -12.81
CA CYS A 781 -4.88 27.87 -13.67
C CYS A 781 -6.20 28.38 -14.25
N ALA A 782 -7.06 28.95 -13.41
CA ALA A 782 -8.33 29.55 -13.84
C ALA A 782 -8.10 30.67 -14.87
N ALA A 783 -7.13 31.55 -14.63
CA ALA A 783 -6.77 32.60 -15.55
C ALA A 783 -6.38 32.06 -16.94
N GLN A 784 -5.56 30.99 -16.99
CA GLN A 784 -5.17 30.37 -18.28
C GLN A 784 -6.40 29.84 -19.04
N TYR A 785 -7.35 29.25 -18.34
CA TYR A 785 -8.60 28.80 -18.93
C TYR A 785 -9.45 29.97 -19.46
N PHE A 786 -9.59 31.07 -18.68
CA PHE A 786 -10.32 32.27 -19.06
C PHE A 786 -9.70 32.95 -20.28
N ASN A 787 -8.37 33.03 -20.33
CA ASN A 787 -7.66 33.51 -21.50
C ASN A 787 -7.97 32.70 -22.76
N ALA A 788 -7.96 31.37 -22.65
CA ALA A 788 -8.29 30.49 -23.76
C ALA A 788 -9.74 30.63 -24.26
N LEU A 789 -10.64 31.09 -23.42
CA LEU A 789 -12.03 31.42 -23.74
C LEU A 789 -12.25 32.91 -24.09
N ASN A 790 -11.18 33.69 -24.23
CA ASN A 790 -11.23 35.14 -24.49
C ASN A 790 -11.96 35.97 -23.40
N LYS A 791 -11.97 35.55 -22.16
CA LYS A 791 -12.55 36.25 -20.98
C LYS A 791 -11.45 37.14 -20.35
N LYS A 792 -11.17 38.28 -20.99
CA LYS A 792 -9.99 39.10 -20.65
C LYS A 792 -10.03 39.72 -19.25
N ASP A 793 -11.22 40.19 -18.80
CA ASP A 793 -11.33 40.81 -17.48
C ASP A 793 -11.07 39.82 -16.35
N ASP A 794 -11.66 38.63 -16.45
CA ASP A 794 -11.42 37.55 -15.50
C ASP A 794 -9.97 37.08 -15.56
N PHE A 795 -9.41 36.94 -16.76
CA PHE A 795 -7.96 36.62 -16.92
C PHE A 795 -7.08 37.60 -16.13
N ASN A 796 -7.30 38.90 -16.30
CA ASN A 796 -6.51 39.94 -15.61
C ASN A 796 -6.71 39.90 -14.10
N THR A 797 -7.92 39.68 -13.64
CA THR A 797 -8.27 39.60 -12.23
C THR A 797 -7.57 38.43 -11.57
N PHE A 798 -7.68 37.22 -12.12
CA PHE A 798 -7.11 36.02 -11.55
C PHE A 798 -5.58 35.91 -11.76
N MET A 799 -5.02 36.49 -12.82
CA MET A 799 -3.57 36.66 -12.95
C MET A 799 -2.98 37.56 -11.85
N LYS A 800 -3.71 38.61 -11.45
CA LYS A 800 -3.25 39.45 -10.35
C LYS A 800 -3.29 38.70 -9.01
N SER A 801 -4.34 37.94 -8.72
CA SER A 801 -4.43 37.17 -7.46
C SER A 801 -3.50 35.96 -7.43
N SER A 802 -3.07 35.45 -8.61
CA SER A 802 -2.06 34.41 -8.66
C SER A 802 -0.71 34.81 -8.08
N ASP A 803 -0.44 36.11 -7.92
CA ASP A 803 0.74 36.67 -7.26
C ASP A 803 0.64 36.69 -5.71
N ASN A 804 -0.51 36.35 -5.15
CA ASN A 804 -0.77 36.43 -3.71
C ASN A 804 0.16 35.56 -2.84
N TRP A 805 0.77 34.51 -3.40
CA TRP A 805 1.81 33.75 -2.72
C TRP A 805 3.00 34.62 -2.26
N LYS A 806 3.29 35.72 -2.92
CA LYS A 806 4.34 36.69 -2.59
C LYS A 806 4.09 37.39 -1.25
N ASN A 807 2.81 37.54 -0.86
CA ASN A 807 2.41 38.18 0.38
C ASN A 807 2.76 37.38 1.64
N ILE A 808 3.00 36.09 1.48
CA ILE A 808 3.43 35.18 2.56
C ILE A 808 4.88 34.73 2.42
N PHE A 809 5.61 35.21 1.42
CA PHE A 809 7.04 34.98 1.27
C PHE A 809 7.84 36.02 2.07
N ASP A 810 8.69 35.55 3.00
CA ASP A 810 9.56 36.42 3.80
C ASP A 810 10.97 36.46 3.19
N PRO A 811 11.38 37.58 2.57
CA PRO A 811 12.71 37.71 1.98
C PRO A 811 13.86 37.54 2.99
N SER A 812 13.66 37.88 4.27
CA SER A 812 14.69 37.79 5.30
C SER A 812 15.06 36.33 5.60
N THR A 813 14.09 35.44 5.62
CA THR A 813 14.30 34.01 5.82
C THR A 813 14.44 33.25 4.48
N GLY A 814 13.78 33.76 3.43
CA GLY A 814 13.66 33.12 2.11
C GLY A 814 12.71 31.92 2.11
N TYR A 815 11.73 31.91 3.00
CA TYR A 815 10.67 30.90 3.10
C TYR A 815 9.29 31.56 3.11
N VAL A 816 8.27 30.81 2.71
CA VAL A 816 6.89 31.19 3.00
C VAL A 816 6.61 30.99 4.48
N ARG A 817 5.89 31.94 5.08
CA ARG A 817 5.62 31.97 6.54
C ARG A 817 4.19 32.42 6.83
N PRO A 818 3.60 32.02 7.96
CA PRO A 818 2.29 32.52 8.39
C PRO A 818 2.38 34.00 8.80
N ARG A 819 1.33 34.74 8.51
CA ARG A 819 1.15 36.15 8.90
C ARG A 819 -0.16 36.31 9.68
N ARG A 820 -0.17 37.25 10.60
CA ARG A 820 -1.35 37.69 11.36
C ARG A 820 -2.28 38.53 10.49
N PRO A 821 -3.56 38.73 10.91
CA PRO A 821 -4.52 39.58 10.19
C PRO A 821 -4.04 41.03 9.99
N ASN A 822 -3.20 41.56 10.90
CA ASN A 822 -2.58 42.89 10.81
C ASN A 822 -1.37 42.99 9.90
N GLY A 823 -0.97 41.86 9.29
CA GLY A 823 0.17 41.79 8.40
C GLY A 823 1.54 41.45 9.06
N GLU A 824 1.58 41.30 10.37
CA GLU A 824 2.80 40.93 11.09
C GLU A 824 3.17 39.47 10.88
N TRP A 825 4.46 39.17 10.82
CA TRP A 825 4.94 37.80 10.74
C TRP A 825 4.82 37.12 12.11
N ILE A 826 4.49 35.83 12.08
CA ILE A 826 4.59 34.99 13.30
C ILE A 826 6.09 34.81 13.61
N GLU A 827 6.51 35.21 14.79
CA GLU A 827 7.91 35.13 15.24
C GLU A 827 8.33 33.68 15.59
N ASN A 828 9.63 33.45 15.60
CA ASN A 828 10.26 32.18 16.03
C ASN A 828 9.77 30.94 15.31
N THR A 829 9.38 31.05 14.04
CA THR A 829 8.96 29.91 13.26
C THR A 829 10.16 29.09 12.79
N ASN A 830 10.17 27.80 13.17
CA ASN A 830 11.11 26.84 12.61
C ASN A 830 10.62 26.43 11.22
N PRO A 831 11.42 26.57 10.13
CA PRO A 831 10.97 26.22 8.79
C PRO A 831 10.61 24.73 8.61
N TYR A 832 11.03 23.86 9.51
CA TYR A 832 10.69 22.44 9.51
C TYR A 832 9.41 22.10 10.29
N HIS A 833 8.93 23.00 11.16
CA HIS A 833 7.79 22.76 12.07
C HIS A 833 6.91 24.00 12.27
N ALA A 834 6.77 24.83 11.28
CA ALA A 834 5.97 26.05 11.40
C ALA A 834 4.46 25.74 11.36
N PRO A 835 3.63 26.46 12.14
CA PRO A 835 2.17 26.41 12.01
C PRO A 835 1.71 26.90 10.63
N GLY A 836 0.49 26.53 10.25
CA GLY A 836 -0.15 27.02 9.03
C GLY A 836 0.11 26.20 7.77
N PHE A 837 0.68 24.98 7.89
CA PHE A 837 0.95 24.09 6.77
C PHE A 837 0.18 22.77 6.89
N CYS A 838 -0.45 22.36 5.81
CA CYS A 838 -1.12 21.08 5.71
C CYS A 838 -0.09 19.98 5.38
N GLU A 839 0.07 19.01 6.26
CA GLU A 839 0.95 17.85 6.07
C GLU A 839 2.35 18.20 5.53
N GLY A 840 2.90 19.33 5.99
CA GLY A 840 4.16 19.81 5.48
C GLY A 840 4.73 20.97 6.33
N SER A 841 5.70 21.66 5.77
CA SER A 841 6.41 22.74 6.45
C SER A 841 6.79 23.87 5.47
N ALA A 842 7.25 24.99 6.01
CA ALA A 842 7.76 26.11 5.22
C ALA A 842 8.85 25.66 4.23
N TRP A 843 9.71 24.74 4.68
CA TRP A 843 10.79 24.22 3.89
C TRP A 843 10.33 23.45 2.64
N GLN A 844 9.18 22.79 2.71
CA GLN A 844 8.57 22.07 1.61
C GLN A 844 7.69 22.98 0.75
N PHE A 845 6.78 23.75 1.36
CA PHE A 845 5.81 24.57 0.64
C PHE A 845 6.39 25.76 -0.10
N THR A 846 7.58 26.28 0.31
CA THR A 846 8.25 27.38 -0.41
C THR A 846 8.50 27.07 -1.89
N TRP A 847 8.64 25.79 -2.24
CA TRP A 847 8.84 25.35 -3.63
C TRP A 847 7.55 25.20 -4.43
N TYR A 848 6.38 25.30 -3.77
CA TYR A 848 5.09 25.14 -4.44
C TYR A 848 4.62 26.43 -5.13
N VAL A 849 5.39 26.90 -6.08
CA VAL A 849 5.09 28.04 -6.97
C VAL A 849 5.33 27.61 -8.42
N PRO A 850 4.63 26.58 -8.93
CA PRO A 850 4.90 26.04 -10.27
C PRO A 850 4.60 27.04 -11.39
N HIS A 851 3.72 28.02 -11.14
CA HIS A 851 3.30 29.03 -12.09
C HIS A 851 4.23 30.25 -12.16
N ASP A 852 5.10 30.49 -11.18
CA ASP A 852 6.03 31.63 -11.16
C ASP A 852 7.39 31.25 -10.55
N VAL A 853 8.01 30.18 -11.08
CA VAL A 853 9.35 29.73 -10.64
C VAL A 853 10.38 30.84 -10.81
N LYS A 854 10.28 31.65 -11.88
CA LYS A 854 11.17 32.78 -12.11
C LYS A 854 11.02 33.87 -11.03
N GLY A 855 9.79 34.18 -10.61
CA GLY A 855 9.52 35.06 -9.49
C GLY A 855 10.11 34.54 -8.20
N LEU A 856 9.98 33.27 -7.91
CA LEU A 856 10.56 32.64 -6.74
C LEU A 856 12.11 32.70 -6.75
N ILE A 857 12.75 32.42 -7.88
CA ILE A 857 14.21 32.56 -8.07
C ILE A 857 14.66 34.00 -7.81
N ASN A 858 13.93 34.97 -8.35
CA ASN A 858 14.25 36.38 -8.16
C ASN A 858 14.16 36.81 -6.67
N LEU A 859 13.19 36.28 -5.94
CA LEU A 859 13.02 36.59 -4.50
C LEU A 859 14.04 35.89 -3.61
N ILE A 860 14.39 34.65 -3.88
CA ILE A 860 15.38 33.88 -3.11
C ILE A 860 16.81 34.30 -3.48
N GLY A 861 17.07 34.65 -4.75
CA GLY A 861 18.37 34.77 -5.38
C GLY A 861 18.84 33.43 -5.97
N GLU A 862 19.32 33.45 -7.23
CA GLU A 862 19.64 32.26 -8.02
C GLU A 862 20.59 31.30 -7.31
N ARG A 863 21.70 31.76 -6.75
CA ARG A 863 22.66 30.93 -6.04
C ARG A 863 22.03 30.26 -4.83
N ARG A 864 21.31 31.03 -3.98
CA ARG A 864 20.66 30.51 -2.77
C ARG A 864 19.54 29.53 -3.11
N PHE A 865 18.83 29.74 -4.24
CA PHE A 865 17.82 28.82 -4.74
C PHE A 865 18.42 27.44 -5.08
N ILE A 866 19.52 27.42 -5.85
CA ILE A 866 20.20 26.18 -6.23
C ILE A 866 20.83 25.48 -5.02
N ASP A 867 21.51 26.24 -4.14
CA ASP A 867 22.14 25.66 -2.94
C ASP A 867 21.10 25.00 -2.02
N ARG A 868 19.92 25.59 -1.87
CA ARG A 868 18.82 25.03 -1.08
C ARG A 868 18.18 23.80 -1.72
N LEU A 869 17.99 23.80 -3.04
CA LEU A 869 17.50 22.61 -3.75
C LEU A 869 18.47 21.45 -3.58
N ASN A 870 19.77 21.68 -3.78
CA ASN A 870 20.80 20.66 -3.58
C ASN A 870 20.84 20.13 -2.15
N ALA A 871 20.75 21.02 -1.15
CA ALA A 871 20.66 20.62 0.25
C ALA A 871 19.38 19.78 0.51
N GLY A 872 18.25 20.15 -0.11
CA GLY A 872 17.00 19.41 -0.04
C GLY A 872 17.12 18.00 -0.56
N PHE A 873 17.67 17.82 -1.74
CA PHE A 873 17.91 16.49 -2.31
C PHE A 873 18.87 15.66 -1.44
N ALA A 874 20.00 16.23 -1.04
CA ALA A 874 20.98 15.54 -0.20
C ALA A 874 20.41 15.12 1.16
N THR A 875 19.48 15.92 1.74
CA THR A 875 18.80 15.58 2.99
C THR A 875 17.74 14.50 2.74
N SER A 876 16.99 14.59 1.64
CA SER A 876 15.93 13.61 1.33
C SER A 876 16.48 12.23 0.99
N GLU A 877 17.70 12.12 0.47
CA GLU A 877 18.37 10.83 0.29
C GLU A 877 18.64 10.12 1.62
N LYS A 878 18.79 10.86 2.71
CA LYS A 878 19.10 10.34 4.05
C LYS A 878 17.84 10.05 4.89
N VAL A 879 16.68 10.58 4.50
CA VAL A 879 15.45 10.51 5.30
C VAL A 879 14.30 10.07 4.41
N SER A 880 14.00 8.78 4.40
CA SER A 880 13.02 8.16 3.50
C SER A 880 11.59 8.75 3.60
N CYS A 881 11.19 9.27 4.74
CA CYS A 881 9.87 9.88 4.93
C CYS A 881 9.76 11.28 4.29
N LEU A 882 10.85 12.08 4.33
CA LEU A 882 10.91 13.37 3.62
C LEU A 882 11.03 13.22 2.10
N HIS A 883 11.52 12.09 1.64
CA HIS A 883 11.74 11.78 0.23
C HIS A 883 10.45 11.83 -0.60
N ILE A 884 9.36 11.25 -0.10
CA ILE A 884 8.07 11.19 -0.81
C ILE A 884 7.46 12.59 -0.97
N CYS A 885 7.46 13.39 0.07
CA CYS A 885 6.91 14.75 0.02
C CYS A 885 7.78 15.71 -0.79
N PHE A 886 9.10 15.63 -0.70
CA PHE A 886 10.01 16.53 -1.38
C PHE A 886 10.13 16.25 -2.89
N ILE A 887 10.25 14.98 -3.30
CA ILE A 887 10.24 14.57 -4.71
C ILE A 887 8.89 14.86 -5.36
N SER A 888 7.79 14.64 -4.67
CA SER A 888 6.46 15.00 -5.15
C SER A 888 6.35 16.49 -5.46
N MET A 889 6.91 17.37 -4.61
CA MET A 889 6.92 18.81 -4.85
C MET A 889 7.88 19.26 -5.96
N ILE A 890 9.04 18.62 -6.12
CA ILE A 890 10.02 18.98 -7.16
C ILE A 890 9.62 18.45 -8.53
N ASN A 891 8.99 17.28 -8.61
CA ASN A 891 8.39 16.79 -9.84
C ASN A 891 7.31 17.75 -10.38
N ARG A 892 6.65 18.53 -9.50
CA ARG A 892 5.77 19.64 -9.90
C ARG A 892 6.52 20.76 -10.63
N ILE A 893 7.75 21.07 -10.24
CA ILE A 893 8.58 22.10 -10.87
C ILE A 893 9.10 21.59 -12.23
N SER A 894 9.58 20.34 -12.28
CA SER A 894 10.18 19.78 -13.50
C SER A 894 9.17 19.50 -14.61
N SER A 895 7.93 19.12 -14.28
CA SER A 895 6.89 18.90 -15.31
C SER A 895 6.44 20.18 -16.00
N HIS A 896 6.66 21.36 -15.41
CA HIS A 896 6.32 22.67 -15.99
C HIS A 896 7.49 23.33 -16.71
N ILE A 897 8.74 22.87 -16.52
CA ILE A 897 9.91 23.34 -17.27
C ILE A 897 10.03 22.63 -18.63
N ILE A 898 9.42 21.45 -18.78
CA ILE A 898 9.47 20.63 -19.99
C ILE A 898 8.23 20.85 -20.90
N SER A 899 7.17 21.47 -20.39
CA SER A 899 5.98 21.90 -21.16
C SER A 899 6.06 23.41 -21.47
#